data_beb7183c70bf872d3ad3b95014df95af
#
_entry.id   beb7183c70bf872d3ad3b95014df95af
#
_cell.length_a   1.000
_cell.length_b   1.000
_cell.length_c   1.000
_cell.angle_alpha   90.00
_cell.angle_beta   90.00
_cell.angle_gamma   90.00
#
_symmetry.space_group_name_H-M   'P 1'
#
loop_
_entity.id
_entity.type
_entity.pdbx_description
1 polymer ?
#
loop_
_entity_poly.entity_id
_entity_poly.type
_entity_poly.pdbx_seq_one_letter_code
_entity_poly.pdbx_strand_id
1 'polypeptide(L)'
;MQTICLILLFLVVAALGQSDFKALLELRKGFEKDPSGKVFDSWDSKSLASDGCPQTWYGVTCVNGHVVSITLNDVGLVGNFSFPVLAGFKMLRNLSVSNNQLMGTISNVGSIESLEFLDLSSNFFHGFVPSGVSKLKNLVLLNLSSNNFEGIVPSGFGNLDSLEYLDLSHNSFSGDIMGLLSQLDIVVHVDLSINQFSGSLDLGLGNASFVSSIKYLNVSHNYLVGQLFAHDGVPYFDSLEVFDVSNNQITGPIPPFQFVVSLRILRLGGNQLSGSLPEALLQDSSMVLIELDLSLNQLEGPVGSITSTTLRKLNISSNKLSGPLPATVGHCATIDLSNNMLTGNFSRIQNWGNYVEVIQLSSNSLTGTLPNQTSQFLRLTTLKISNNSLNGDLPPVLGTYSELKVIDLSLNFLTGFLLPDFFTSTTLTDLNLSANNFMGEIPLKEVHDSRENLSLVSLDLSHNSLEGSLPPEISKFHNLVYLNLSNNKLKGSIPGDLPDGLKGFDVSSNNFSGVVPDNLRRFPDSAFHPGNSLLIFPYLPSSSKGPPALVNLKGGRSRMKPAIKIALIASMVGAATIIALLSMMIYYRTHQPTHGTRSLKGDERSEGVPQEEGSSISSSRVNKNPSQSSASLSFHQSNSLTQMGSAYDPGNTSSVPQKSKEHLESITKDGGLTSPHLSSSNASPSKSPLSSDTPGVLRVRSPDKLAGNLHLFDGSLTFTAEELSCAPAEVVGRSCHGALYKATLDSGYVMAIKWLKEGIAKGKKDFAREVKKLGSIRHPNLVSLQGYYWGPKDHEKMIITKYINAQCLAFYLQESEPRKLQSLSLDDRLRIAVNVARCLNFLHNERAIPHGNLKSTNILLEPPNMNPLLTDYSLHRILTSAGTAEQVLNAGALGYRPPEFASSSKPCPSLKSDVYAFGVILLELLTGKCSWEIVSADPGVVDLTDWVRLLSEENRSSECFDKLLTDTPNAEAPRVVDEMLQVALRCILPASERPDMKTVFEDLSTVAS
;
A
#
# COMPACT_ATOMS: atom_id res chain seq x y z
N MET A 1 50.36 -6.11 47.57
CA MET A 1 50.11 -5.28 46.35
C MET A 1 48.82 -5.62 45.66
N GLN A 2 48.53 -6.88 45.33
CA GLN A 2 47.26 -7.25 44.65
C GLN A 2 46.00 -6.84 45.43
N THR A 3 45.97 -6.98 46.75
CA THR A 3 44.81 -6.60 47.56
C THR A 3 44.61 -5.09 47.60
N ILE A 4 45.69 -4.32 47.61
CA ILE A 4 45.62 -2.83 47.55
C ILE A 4 45.18 -2.35 46.17
N CYS A 5 45.63 -3.00 45.08
CA CYS A 5 45.14 -2.72 43.74
C CYS A 5 43.65 -3.04 43.59
N LEU A 6 43.17 -4.15 44.18
CA LEU A 6 41.74 -4.49 44.14
C LEU A 6 40.92 -3.49 44.98
N ILE A 7 41.40 -3.08 46.15
CA ILE A 7 40.70 -2.04 46.97
C ILE A 7 40.72 -0.69 46.29
N LEU A 8 41.83 -0.29 45.63
CA LEU A 8 41.91 0.93 44.85
C LEU A 8 41.01 0.86 43.62
N LEU A 9 40.93 -0.29 42.92
CA LEU A 9 40.02 -0.49 41.83
C LEU A 9 38.54 -0.40 42.26
N PHE A 10 38.19 -1.00 43.42
CA PHE A 10 36.87 -0.91 44.04
C PHE A 10 36.50 0.51 44.44
N LEU A 11 37.47 1.27 45.04
CA LEU A 11 37.28 2.66 45.40
C LEU A 11 37.13 3.59 44.18
N VAL A 12 37.81 3.30 43.06
CA VAL A 12 37.69 4.04 41.81
C VAL A 12 36.34 3.75 41.14
N VAL A 13 35.90 2.49 41.11
CA VAL A 13 34.59 2.09 40.59
C VAL A 13 33.46 2.70 41.42
N ALA A 14 33.57 2.67 42.75
CA ALA A 14 32.59 3.29 43.64
C ALA A 14 32.56 4.84 43.51
N ALA A 15 33.69 5.47 43.24
CA ALA A 15 33.77 6.93 43.02
C ALA A 15 33.16 7.36 41.68
N LEU A 16 33.30 6.52 40.66
CA LEU A 16 32.70 6.75 39.34
C LEU A 16 31.18 6.53 39.36
N GLY A 17 30.67 5.49 40.03
CA GLY A 17 29.24 5.26 40.22
C GLY A 17 28.53 6.37 41.04
N GLN A 18 29.26 7.01 41.96
CA GLN A 18 28.75 8.20 42.65
C GLN A 18 28.52 9.41 41.75
N SER A 19 29.20 9.48 40.59
CA SER A 19 28.96 10.55 39.61
C SER A 19 27.64 10.36 38.88
N ASP A 20 27.36 9.12 38.46
CA ASP A 20 26.12 8.78 37.69
C ASP A 20 24.89 8.98 38.58
N PHE A 21 24.97 8.54 39.86
CA PHE A 21 23.91 8.73 40.84
C PHE A 21 23.57 10.20 41.06
N LYS A 22 24.61 11.07 41.20
CA LYS A 22 24.40 12.52 41.35
C LYS A 22 23.78 13.13 40.10
N ALA A 23 24.19 12.68 38.92
CA ALA A 23 23.62 13.15 37.68
C ALA A 23 22.12 12.78 37.56
N LEU A 24 21.72 11.56 37.96
CA LEU A 24 20.30 11.16 37.98
C LEU A 24 19.48 12.02 38.97
N LEU A 25 20.02 12.29 40.17
CA LEU A 25 19.34 13.16 41.14
C LEU A 25 19.21 14.62 40.65
N GLU A 26 20.20 15.10 39.89
CA GLU A 26 20.12 16.42 39.27
C GLU A 26 19.11 16.44 38.14
N LEU A 27 19.02 15.37 37.33
CA LEU A 27 18.00 15.19 36.29
C LEU A 27 16.59 15.19 36.91
N ARG A 28 16.39 14.45 38.02
CA ARG A 28 15.12 14.39 38.77
C ARG A 28 14.61 15.75 39.19
N LYS A 29 15.50 16.68 39.56
CA LYS A 29 15.12 18.03 39.99
C LYS A 29 14.46 18.85 38.89
N GLY A 30 14.72 18.50 37.62
CA GLY A 30 14.06 19.13 36.48
C GLY A 30 12.61 18.68 36.28
N PHE A 31 12.20 17.57 36.89
CA PHE A 31 10.83 17.08 36.76
C PHE A 31 9.93 17.78 37.77
N GLU A 32 8.86 18.40 37.29
CA GLU A 32 7.89 19.16 38.11
C GLU A 32 6.73 18.28 38.59
N LYS A 33 6.29 17.31 37.72
CA LYS A 33 5.19 16.39 38.02
C LYS A 33 5.52 14.98 37.49
N ASP A 34 5.11 14.00 38.28
CA ASP A 34 5.11 12.57 37.92
C ASP A 34 3.74 11.98 38.28
N PRO A 35 2.76 12.05 37.36
CA PRO A 35 1.41 11.54 37.63
C PRO A 35 1.37 10.03 37.90
N SER A 36 2.35 9.28 37.39
CA SER A 36 2.46 7.85 37.65
C SER A 36 3.08 7.51 39.02
N GLY A 37 3.78 8.44 39.65
CA GLY A 37 4.59 8.24 40.86
C GLY A 37 5.85 7.41 40.65
N LYS A 38 6.00 6.74 39.53
CA LYS A 38 7.06 5.74 39.32
C LYS A 38 8.48 6.28 39.48
N VAL A 39 8.73 7.48 39.02
CA VAL A 39 10.05 8.13 39.12
C VAL A 39 10.23 8.75 40.52
N PHE A 40 9.25 9.52 41.01
CA PHE A 40 9.36 10.20 42.27
C PHE A 40 9.42 9.26 43.49
N ASP A 41 8.72 8.14 43.42
CA ASP A 41 8.69 7.16 44.50
C ASP A 41 9.91 6.23 44.48
N SER A 42 10.48 5.93 43.28
CA SER A 42 11.62 5.02 43.17
C SER A 42 12.98 5.72 43.20
N TRP A 43 13.12 6.96 42.71
CA TRP A 43 14.40 7.69 42.64
C TRP A 43 14.71 8.35 43.99
N ASP A 44 15.01 7.53 45.00
CA ASP A 44 15.31 7.98 46.36
C ASP A 44 16.82 7.93 46.61
N SER A 45 17.30 9.00 47.27
CA SER A 45 18.73 9.16 47.66
C SER A 45 19.26 8.08 48.60
N LYS A 46 18.37 7.26 49.18
CA LYS A 46 18.73 6.21 50.16
C LYS A 46 18.92 4.82 49.55
N SER A 47 18.50 4.60 48.30
CA SER A 47 18.50 3.29 47.62
C SER A 47 19.73 3.07 46.75
N LEU A 48 20.91 3.26 47.26
CA LEU A 48 22.16 3.07 46.54
C LEU A 48 22.72 1.67 46.80
N ALA A 49 23.00 0.90 45.75
CA ALA A 49 23.70 -0.37 45.87
C ALA A 49 25.20 -0.18 46.23
N SER A 50 25.86 -1.25 46.65
CA SER A 50 27.27 -1.23 47.08
C SER A 50 28.24 -0.84 45.96
N ASP A 51 27.84 -1.00 44.72
CA ASP A 51 28.60 -0.65 43.50
C ASP A 51 28.34 0.79 43.01
N GLY A 52 27.50 1.56 43.76
CA GLY A 52 27.14 2.93 43.39
C GLY A 52 26.00 3.08 42.40
N CYS A 53 25.34 1.97 42.03
CA CYS A 53 24.24 1.97 41.07
C CYS A 53 22.86 1.97 41.78
N PRO A 54 21.87 2.79 41.32
CA PRO A 54 20.48 2.74 41.80
C PRO A 54 19.67 1.65 41.13
N GLN A 55 19.91 0.39 41.41
CA GLN A 55 19.29 -0.78 40.77
C GLN A 55 17.75 -0.85 40.91
N THR A 56 17.18 -0.17 41.91
CA THR A 56 15.72 -0.18 42.14
C THR A 56 14.99 1.00 41.53
N TRP A 57 15.71 1.91 40.88
CA TRP A 57 15.10 3.10 40.26
C TRP A 57 14.40 2.74 38.97
N TYR A 58 13.15 3.17 38.88
CA TYR A 58 12.36 2.92 37.68
C TYR A 58 13.05 3.47 36.42
N GLY A 59 13.15 2.66 35.44
CA GLY A 59 13.71 3.01 34.12
C GLY A 59 15.23 3.17 34.09
N VAL A 60 15.96 2.87 35.16
CA VAL A 60 17.43 2.94 35.18
C VAL A 60 18.03 1.55 35.14
N THR A 61 18.95 1.31 34.22
CA THR A 61 19.71 0.06 34.13
C THR A 61 21.20 0.34 34.22
N CYS A 62 21.90 -0.47 34.98
CA CYS A 62 23.34 -0.31 35.18
C CYS A 62 24.12 -1.58 34.86
N VAL A 63 25.37 -1.39 34.45
CA VAL A 63 26.36 -2.44 34.23
C VAL A 63 27.68 -2.02 34.84
N ASN A 64 28.27 -2.88 35.69
CA ASN A 64 29.53 -2.60 36.40
C ASN A 64 29.57 -1.27 37.15
N GLY A 65 28.45 -0.91 37.82
CA GLY A 65 28.36 0.32 38.59
C GLY A 65 28.13 1.61 37.79
N HIS A 66 27.91 1.49 36.47
CA HIS A 66 27.63 2.62 35.58
C HIS A 66 26.22 2.52 34.97
N VAL A 67 25.55 3.64 34.81
CA VAL A 67 24.25 3.74 34.11
C VAL A 67 24.48 3.55 32.62
N VAL A 68 23.84 2.53 32.06
CA VAL A 68 23.87 2.21 30.62
C VAL A 68 22.56 2.52 29.89
N SER A 69 21.44 2.57 30.65
CA SER A 69 20.14 2.88 30.06
C SER A 69 19.27 3.72 31.00
N ILE A 70 18.59 4.69 30.44
CA ILE A 70 17.54 5.50 31.09
C ILE A 70 16.30 5.39 30.14
N THR A 71 15.24 4.73 30.64
CA THR A 71 13.99 4.51 29.86
C THR A 71 12.80 4.93 30.70
N LEU A 72 12.24 6.11 30.40
CA LEU A 72 11.13 6.75 31.14
C LEU A 72 9.92 7.02 30.23
N ASN A 73 9.56 6.06 29.39
CA ASN A 73 8.49 6.21 28.42
C ASN A 73 7.11 6.12 29.08
N ASP A 74 6.11 6.84 28.56
CA ASP A 74 4.69 6.74 28.93
C ASP A 74 4.39 6.93 30.43
N VAL A 75 5.17 7.75 31.12
CA VAL A 75 4.97 8.00 32.55
C VAL A 75 4.25 9.32 32.87
N GLY A 76 4.03 10.14 31.84
CA GLY A 76 3.36 11.45 31.98
C GLY A 76 4.20 12.51 32.68
N LEU A 77 5.54 12.38 32.67
CA LEU A 77 6.45 13.33 33.30
C LEU A 77 6.30 14.74 32.71
N VAL A 78 6.24 15.72 33.55
CA VAL A 78 6.22 17.15 33.21
C VAL A 78 7.44 17.83 33.78
N GLY A 79 8.12 18.64 33.00
CA GLY A 79 9.25 19.46 33.51
C GLY A 79 10.33 19.67 32.44
N ASN A 80 11.46 20.21 32.91
CA ASN A 80 12.62 20.51 32.07
C ASN A 80 13.65 19.39 32.14
N PHE A 81 13.97 18.80 30.97
CA PHE A 81 14.98 17.76 30.83
C PHE A 81 16.33 18.37 30.47
N SER A 82 17.32 18.28 31.39
CA SER A 82 18.61 18.94 31.24
C SER A 82 19.66 18.04 30.61
N PHE A 83 19.93 18.19 29.30
CA PHE A 83 20.98 17.46 28.58
C PHE A 83 22.40 17.69 29.12
N PRO A 84 22.82 18.88 29.59
CA PRO A 84 24.14 19.05 30.19
C PRO A 84 24.46 18.13 31.37
N VAL A 85 23.44 17.69 32.11
CA VAL A 85 23.58 16.74 33.21
C VAL A 85 24.01 15.36 32.71
N LEU A 86 23.60 14.98 31.50
CA LEU A 86 23.91 13.70 30.91
C LEU A 86 25.40 13.54 30.54
N ALA A 87 26.14 14.63 30.40
CA ALA A 87 27.58 14.58 30.13
C ALA A 87 28.36 13.85 31.25
N GLY A 88 27.74 13.65 32.42
CA GLY A 88 28.31 12.84 33.50
C GLY A 88 28.29 11.33 33.26
N PHE A 89 27.42 10.83 32.39
CA PHE A 89 27.25 9.39 32.08
C PHE A 89 28.21 8.94 30.96
N LYS A 90 29.29 8.26 31.34
CA LYS A 90 30.30 7.81 30.38
C LYS A 90 29.97 6.53 29.59
N MET A 91 28.99 5.77 30.11
CA MET A 91 28.62 4.46 29.57
C MET A 91 27.15 4.40 29.11
N LEU A 92 26.47 5.54 29.05
CA LEU A 92 25.06 5.62 28.65
C LEU A 92 24.92 5.28 27.16
N ARG A 93 24.21 4.16 26.87
CA ARG A 93 23.95 3.69 25.51
C ARG A 93 22.51 3.97 25.07
N ASN A 94 21.56 3.84 25.99
CA ASN A 94 20.14 4.02 25.70
C ASN A 94 19.55 5.16 26.54
N LEU A 95 18.99 6.16 25.87
CA LEU A 95 18.21 7.23 26.44
C LEU A 95 16.87 7.34 25.74
N SER A 96 15.80 6.91 26.40
CA SER A 96 14.43 7.01 25.87
C SER A 96 13.52 7.63 26.93
N VAL A 97 12.86 8.72 26.56
CA VAL A 97 11.91 9.46 27.41
C VAL A 97 10.63 9.78 26.64
N SER A 98 10.28 8.93 25.70
CA SER A 98 9.16 9.17 24.77
C SER A 98 7.80 9.26 25.48
N ASN A 99 6.86 9.93 24.81
CA ASN A 99 5.48 10.09 25.23
C ASN A 99 5.33 10.66 26.67
N ASN A 100 5.90 11.86 26.86
CA ASN A 100 5.82 12.62 28.10
C ASN A 100 5.49 14.11 27.80
N GLN A 101 5.63 14.96 28.77
CA GLN A 101 5.46 16.41 28.67
C GLN A 101 6.76 17.14 29.05
N LEU A 102 7.89 16.58 28.62
CA LEU A 102 9.21 17.12 28.93
C LEU A 102 9.58 18.20 27.91
N MET A 103 10.25 19.24 28.40
CA MET A 103 10.74 20.34 27.59
C MET A 103 12.24 20.54 27.77
N GLY A 104 12.89 21.27 26.88
CA GLY A 104 14.31 21.59 26.91
C GLY A 104 14.94 21.58 25.55
N THR A 105 16.27 21.79 25.51
CA THR A 105 17.05 21.73 24.27
C THR A 105 18.09 20.62 24.37
N ILE A 106 18.42 19.98 23.23
CA ILE A 106 19.46 18.92 23.19
C ILE A 106 20.88 19.49 23.16
N SER A 107 21.20 20.38 24.09
CA SER A 107 22.53 20.95 24.20
C SER A 107 23.55 19.93 24.72
N ASN A 108 24.78 19.98 24.20
CA ASN A 108 25.92 19.12 24.61
C ASN A 108 25.71 17.61 24.43
N VAL A 109 24.73 17.14 23.66
CA VAL A 109 24.47 15.72 23.42
C VAL A 109 25.70 14.98 22.87
N GLY A 110 26.53 15.64 22.06
CA GLY A 110 27.76 15.07 21.49
C GLY A 110 28.87 14.74 22.50
N SER A 111 28.66 15.03 23.83
CA SER A 111 29.58 14.59 24.88
C SER A 111 29.29 13.17 25.39
N ILE A 112 28.17 12.55 24.93
CA ILE A 112 27.75 11.18 25.31
C ILE A 112 28.13 10.24 24.19
N GLU A 113 29.40 10.08 23.89
CA GLU A 113 29.94 9.34 22.72
C GLU A 113 29.55 7.84 22.72
N SER A 114 29.10 7.29 23.86
CA SER A 114 28.65 5.91 24.02
C SER A 114 27.20 5.68 23.60
N LEU A 115 26.45 6.72 23.23
CA LEU A 115 25.02 6.64 22.96
C LEU A 115 24.75 5.86 21.66
N GLU A 116 23.91 4.84 21.76
CA GLU A 116 23.46 3.98 20.66
C GLU A 116 21.99 4.28 20.28
N PHE A 117 21.14 4.59 21.29
CA PHE A 117 19.72 4.84 21.11
C PHE A 117 19.34 6.16 21.79
N LEU A 118 18.77 7.09 21.02
CA LEU A 118 18.22 8.36 21.51
C LEU A 118 16.78 8.52 21.02
N ASP A 119 15.83 8.37 21.93
CA ASP A 119 14.42 8.56 21.68
C ASP A 119 13.81 9.60 22.59
N LEU A 120 13.46 10.76 22.02
CA LEU A 120 12.83 11.89 22.70
C LEU A 120 11.41 12.15 22.17
N SER A 121 10.85 11.23 21.40
CA SER A 121 9.61 11.43 20.67
C SER A 121 8.42 11.79 21.56
N SER A 122 7.44 12.47 20.98
CA SER A 122 6.18 12.85 21.64
C SER A 122 6.41 13.59 22.97
N ASN A 123 7.06 14.75 22.89
CA ASN A 123 7.36 15.65 24.00
C ASN A 123 7.24 17.13 23.57
N PHE A 124 7.80 18.06 24.33
CA PHE A 124 7.85 19.49 24.04
C PHE A 124 9.29 20.00 23.91
N PHE A 125 10.23 19.15 23.52
CA PHE A 125 11.60 19.60 23.24
C PHE A 125 11.60 20.62 22.09
N HIS A 126 12.54 21.59 22.14
CA HIS A 126 12.53 22.70 21.19
C HIS A 126 13.94 23.18 20.85
N GLY A 127 14.00 24.11 19.88
CA GLY A 127 15.24 24.71 19.39
C GLY A 127 15.95 23.88 18.33
N PHE A 128 17.21 24.21 18.06
CA PHE A 128 17.99 23.58 17.00
C PHE A 128 18.66 22.29 17.45
N VAL A 129 18.79 21.33 16.54
CA VAL A 129 19.65 20.17 16.73
C VAL A 129 21.11 20.64 16.63
N PRO A 130 21.95 20.47 17.67
CA PRO A 130 23.31 20.95 17.67
C PRO A 130 24.22 20.10 16.76
N SER A 131 25.19 20.70 16.11
CA SER A 131 26.19 19.98 15.30
C SER A 131 26.98 18.90 16.08
N GLY A 132 26.97 18.97 17.40
CA GLY A 132 27.56 17.95 18.27
C GLY A 132 26.96 16.56 18.11
N VAL A 133 25.72 16.41 17.57
CA VAL A 133 25.09 15.10 17.28
C VAL A 133 25.99 14.29 16.34
N SER A 134 26.68 14.92 15.38
CA SER A 134 27.58 14.24 14.45
C SER A 134 28.81 13.53 15.09
N LYS A 135 29.02 13.70 16.41
CA LYS A 135 30.06 12.99 17.18
C LYS A 135 29.59 11.63 17.72
N LEU A 136 28.29 11.35 17.67
CA LEU A 136 27.70 10.13 18.22
C LEU A 136 27.85 8.97 17.21
N LYS A 137 29.07 8.52 16.97
CA LYS A 137 29.39 7.52 15.94
C LYS A 137 28.76 6.14 16.17
N ASN A 138 28.37 5.85 17.42
CA ASN A 138 27.72 4.59 17.79
C ASN A 138 26.18 4.67 17.72
N LEU A 139 25.63 5.84 17.38
CA LEU A 139 24.18 6.05 17.36
C LEU A 139 23.54 5.23 16.22
N VAL A 140 22.65 4.33 16.60
CA VAL A 140 21.88 3.45 15.71
C VAL A 140 20.49 4.02 15.44
N LEU A 141 19.87 4.59 16.50
CA LEU A 141 18.53 5.15 16.43
C LEU A 141 18.50 6.58 16.96
N LEU A 142 17.97 7.48 16.15
CA LEU A 142 17.64 8.85 16.51
C LEU A 142 16.18 9.12 16.23
N ASN A 143 15.36 9.22 17.28
CA ASN A 143 13.97 9.60 17.21
C ASN A 143 13.70 10.90 17.97
N LEU A 144 13.41 11.97 17.22
CA LEU A 144 13.04 13.29 17.73
C LEU A 144 11.60 13.66 17.36
N SER A 145 10.81 12.73 16.86
CA SER A 145 9.49 13.00 16.30
C SER A 145 8.50 13.60 17.31
N SER A 146 7.50 14.31 16.79
CA SER A 146 6.43 14.90 17.58
C SER A 146 6.95 15.79 18.72
N ASN A 147 7.73 16.82 18.36
CA ASN A 147 8.30 17.81 19.23
C ASN A 147 8.22 19.23 18.61
N ASN A 148 8.92 20.20 19.19
CA ASN A 148 8.98 21.58 18.71
C ASN A 148 10.38 21.96 18.20
N PHE A 149 11.14 21.00 17.65
CA PHE A 149 12.44 21.29 17.06
C PHE A 149 12.29 22.12 15.78
N GLU A 150 13.29 22.98 15.52
CA GLU A 150 13.24 23.92 14.40
C GLU A 150 14.59 24.06 13.70
N GLY A 151 14.57 24.72 12.54
CA GLY A 151 15.76 25.07 11.78
C GLY A 151 16.32 23.95 10.93
N ILE A 152 17.54 24.12 10.48
CA ILE A 152 18.20 23.20 9.54
C ILE A 152 18.85 22.05 10.30
N VAL A 153 18.69 20.84 9.83
CA VAL A 153 19.45 19.67 10.31
C VAL A 153 20.93 19.92 10.04
N PRO A 154 21.81 19.85 11.04
CA PRO A 154 23.21 20.23 10.88
C PRO A 154 23.94 19.32 9.91
N SER A 155 24.87 19.88 9.15
CA SER A 155 25.79 19.10 8.32
C SER A 155 26.63 18.14 9.16
N GLY A 156 26.96 16.99 8.63
CA GLY A 156 27.75 15.97 9.31
C GLY A 156 26.98 14.77 9.87
N PHE A 157 25.70 14.64 9.52
CA PHE A 157 24.94 13.39 9.74
C PHE A 157 25.59 12.19 9.03
N GLY A 158 26.28 12.40 7.90
CA GLY A 158 27.08 11.38 7.25
C GLY A 158 28.28 10.86 8.06
N ASN A 159 28.59 11.46 9.23
CA ASN A 159 29.59 10.93 10.15
C ASN A 159 28.99 9.96 11.20
N LEU A 160 27.69 9.73 11.17
CA LEU A 160 27.01 8.79 12.05
C LEU A 160 27.12 7.37 11.46
N ASP A 161 28.31 6.78 11.59
CA ASP A 161 28.73 5.56 10.92
C ASP A 161 27.86 4.31 11.26
N SER A 162 26.93 4.41 12.22
CA SER A 162 26.06 3.31 12.68
C SER A 162 24.58 3.63 12.60
N LEU A 163 24.18 4.82 12.08
CA LEU A 163 22.80 5.25 12.12
C LEU A 163 21.94 4.46 11.10
N GLU A 164 20.98 3.68 11.59
CA GLU A 164 20.04 2.90 10.79
C GLU A 164 18.63 3.50 10.76
N TYR A 165 18.21 4.16 11.83
CA TYR A 165 16.87 4.71 12.02
C TYR A 165 16.92 6.20 12.36
N LEU A 166 16.26 7.03 11.55
CA LEU A 166 16.12 8.47 11.71
C LEU A 166 14.65 8.87 11.59
N ASP A 167 14.07 9.39 12.70
CA ASP A 167 12.74 9.95 12.70
C ASP A 167 12.77 11.39 13.27
N LEU A 168 12.51 12.36 12.40
CA LEU A 168 12.39 13.78 12.71
C LEU A 168 10.97 14.31 12.45
N SER A 169 10.01 13.44 12.26
CA SER A 169 8.65 13.80 11.84
C SER A 169 7.93 14.68 12.85
N HIS A 170 6.88 15.38 12.41
CA HIS A 170 6.06 16.23 13.27
C HIS A 170 6.89 17.25 14.08
N ASN A 171 7.64 18.09 13.37
CA ASN A 171 8.46 19.17 13.93
C ASN A 171 8.39 20.43 13.03
N SER A 172 9.32 21.35 13.20
CA SER A 172 9.49 22.55 12.36
C SER A 172 10.85 22.58 11.65
N PHE A 173 11.44 21.43 11.36
CA PHE A 173 12.68 21.34 10.61
C PHE A 173 12.55 21.91 9.20
N SER A 174 13.59 22.56 8.71
CA SER A 174 13.64 23.20 7.39
C SER A 174 14.96 22.92 6.68
N GLY A 175 15.09 23.41 5.48
CA GLY A 175 16.30 23.28 4.65
C GLY A 175 16.07 22.41 3.42
N ASP A 176 17.14 22.20 2.65
CA ASP A 176 17.11 21.42 1.43
C ASP A 176 17.09 19.92 1.73
N ILE A 177 16.06 19.24 1.22
CA ILE A 177 15.84 17.81 1.47
C ILE A 177 16.98 16.94 0.94
N MET A 178 17.44 17.20 -0.28
CA MET A 178 18.52 16.39 -0.87
C MET A 178 19.86 16.65 -0.22
N GLY A 179 20.11 17.86 0.27
CA GLY A 179 21.29 18.16 1.09
C GLY A 179 21.35 17.32 2.38
N LEU A 180 20.22 16.92 2.94
CA LEU A 180 20.14 15.97 4.05
C LEU A 180 20.23 14.52 3.59
N LEU A 181 19.37 14.09 2.66
CA LEU A 181 19.31 12.70 2.20
C LEU A 181 20.64 12.19 1.63
N SER A 182 21.42 13.07 0.96
CA SER A 182 22.72 12.72 0.44
C SER A 182 23.80 12.41 1.49
N GLN A 183 23.51 12.67 2.76
CA GLN A 183 24.36 12.32 3.90
C GLN A 183 23.95 11.02 4.59
N LEU A 184 22.83 10.39 4.17
CA LEU A 184 22.21 9.24 4.83
C LEU A 184 22.35 7.95 3.99
N ASP A 185 23.55 7.66 3.53
CA ASP A 185 23.83 6.55 2.61
C ASP A 185 23.68 5.16 3.26
N ILE A 186 23.84 5.03 4.57
CA ILE A 186 23.70 3.78 5.32
C ILE A 186 22.35 3.66 6.06
N VAL A 187 21.60 4.74 6.19
CA VAL A 187 20.33 4.76 6.95
C VAL A 187 19.26 3.94 6.20
N VAL A 188 18.54 3.12 6.95
CA VAL A 188 17.51 2.22 6.40
C VAL A 188 16.11 2.82 6.51
N HIS A 189 15.82 3.49 7.63
CA HIS A 189 14.52 4.11 7.90
C HIS A 189 14.66 5.61 8.09
N VAL A 190 13.96 6.40 7.29
CA VAL A 190 13.97 7.87 7.34
C VAL A 190 12.54 8.40 7.32
N ASP A 191 12.11 9.01 8.41
CA ASP A 191 10.86 9.77 8.48
C ASP A 191 11.14 11.26 8.75
N LEU A 192 10.82 12.10 7.77
CA LEU A 192 10.96 13.55 7.82
C LEU A 192 9.61 14.25 7.62
N SER A 193 8.51 13.50 7.75
CA SER A 193 7.16 13.99 7.46
C SER A 193 6.71 15.11 8.40
N ILE A 194 5.76 15.90 7.95
CA ILE A 194 5.16 17.00 8.71
C ILE A 194 6.24 17.94 9.28
N ASN A 195 6.95 18.57 8.37
CA ASN A 195 8.02 19.54 8.62
C ASN A 195 7.98 20.69 7.59
N GLN A 196 9.05 21.45 7.48
CA GLN A 196 9.21 22.57 6.55
C GLN A 196 10.36 22.35 5.56
N PHE A 197 10.73 21.11 5.26
CA PHE A 197 11.76 20.81 4.27
C PHE A 197 11.32 21.28 2.88
N SER A 198 12.28 21.72 2.09
CA SER A 198 12.05 22.26 0.73
C SER A 198 13.09 21.70 -0.25
N GLY A 199 13.06 22.16 -1.48
CA GLY A 199 13.96 21.67 -2.53
C GLY A 199 13.32 20.57 -3.38
N SER A 200 14.14 19.92 -4.19
CA SER A 200 13.73 18.85 -5.11
C SER A 200 14.35 17.51 -4.71
N LEU A 201 13.67 16.42 -5.00
CA LEU A 201 14.21 15.06 -4.84
C LEU A 201 15.17 14.65 -5.97
N ASP A 202 15.63 15.59 -6.78
CA ASP A 202 16.56 15.36 -7.88
C ASP A 202 17.98 15.77 -7.51
N LEU A 203 18.94 14.86 -7.58
CA LEU A 203 20.36 15.10 -7.33
C LEU A 203 21.09 15.80 -8.48
N GLY A 204 20.49 15.94 -9.67
CA GLY A 204 21.14 16.45 -10.88
C GLY A 204 22.21 15.51 -11.43
N LEU A 205 22.72 15.83 -12.62
CA LEU A 205 23.67 14.99 -13.39
C LEU A 205 25.06 14.81 -12.77
N GLY A 206 25.38 15.52 -11.67
CA GLY A 206 26.73 15.56 -11.09
C GLY A 206 27.07 14.43 -10.11
N ASN A 207 26.07 13.75 -9.54
CA ASN A 207 26.24 12.81 -8.42
C ASN A 207 25.80 11.36 -8.77
N ALA A 208 26.16 10.88 -9.93
CA ALA A 208 25.77 9.58 -10.47
C ALA A 208 26.25 8.34 -9.68
N SER A 209 26.97 8.49 -8.58
CA SER A 209 27.47 7.40 -7.75
C SER A 209 26.77 7.24 -6.40
N PHE A 210 25.75 8.06 -6.11
CA PHE A 210 25.01 7.95 -4.85
C PHE A 210 24.05 6.76 -4.92
N VAL A 211 24.23 5.79 -4.02
CA VAL A 211 23.32 4.66 -3.80
C VAL A 211 22.87 4.70 -2.35
N SER A 212 21.60 4.81 -2.12
CA SER A 212 21.00 4.89 -0.79
C SER A 212 20.56 3.51 -0.30
N SER A 213 20.83 3.21 0.97
CA SER A 213 20.32 2.03 1.66
C SER A 213 18.89 2.18 2.19
N ILE A 214 18.24 3.33 1.96
CA ILE A 214 16.93 3.66 2.50
C ILE A 214 15.88 2.70 1.93
N LYS A 215 15.18 2.03 2.83
CA LYS A 215 14.01 1.17 2.53
C LYS A 215 12.69 1.85 2.84
N TYR A 216 12.64 2.64 3.88
CA TYR A 216 11.49 3.45 4.26
C TYR A 216 11.86 4.92 4.15
N LEU A 217 11.20 5.65 3.27
CA LEU A 217 11.35 7.09 3.10
C LEU A 217 9.97 7.76 3.15
N ASN A 218 9.73 8.52 4.20
CA ASN A 218 8.56 9.37 4.35
C ASN A 218 8.98 10.84 4.45
N VAL A 219 8.66 11.62 3.43
CA VAL A 219 8.89 13.07 3.36
C VAL A 219 7.57 13.81 3.11
N SER A 220 6.45 13.20 3.48
CA SER A 220 5.12 13.77 3.27
C SER A 220 4.90 15.03 4.10
N HIS A 221 3.92 15.86 3.68
CA HIS A 221 3.57 17.11 4.39
C HIS A 221 4.79 18.03 4.60
N ASN A 222 5.45 18.40 3.50
CA ASN A 222 6.55 19.34 3.44
C ASN A 222 6.34 20.37 2.31
N TYR A 223 7.37 21.10 1.91
CA TYR A 223 7.33 22.11 0.83
C TYR A 223 8.19 21.68 -0.36
N LEU A 224 8.27 20.39 -0.66
CA LEU A 224 9.06 19.86 -1.77
C LEU A 224 8.48 20.28 -3.10
N VAL A 225 9.34 20.62 -4.05
CA VAL A 225 9.00 21.12 -5.39
C VAL A 225 9.74 20.34 -6.48
N GLY A 226 9.47 20.67 -7.76
CA GLY A 226 10.16 20.04 -8.89
C GLY A 226 9.51 18.76 -9.34
N GLN A 227 10.21 17.96 -10.10
CA GLN A 227 9.74 16.67 -10.61
C GLN A 227 10.33 15.52 -9.81
N LEU A 228 9.60 14.40 -9.78
CA LEU A 228 10.15 13.14 -9.26
C LEU A 228 11.17 12.60 -10.27
N PHE A 229 12.43 12.47 -9.87
CA PHE A 229 13.48 11.83 -10.67
C PHE A 229 13.56 12.38 -12.11
N ALA A 230 13.81 13.68 -12.24
CA ALA A 230 13.79 14.43 -13.51
C ALA A 230 14.77 13.92 -14.59
N HIS A 231 15.74 13.09 -14.24
CA HIS A 231 16.73 12.54 -15.17
C HIS A 231 16.51 11.02 -15.35
N ASP A 232 16.48 10.60 -16.60
CA ASP A 232 16.23 9.22 -17.00
C ASP A 232 17.09 8.19 -16.25
N GLY A 233 16.50 7.55 -15.26
CA GLY A 233 16.90 6.21 -14.89
C GLY A 233 18.11 6.01 -13.98
N VAL A 234 18.53 6.99 -13.17
CA VAL A 234 19.50 6.69 -12.12
C VAL A 234 18.75 6.33 -10.84
N PRO A 235 18.75 5.07 -10.39
CA PRO A 235 18.05 4.63 -9.19
C PRO A 235 18.85 5.02 -7.95
N TYR A 236 18.64 6.22 -7.45
CA TYR A 236 19.23 6.62 -6.16
C TYR A 236 18.65 5.83 -4.99
N PHE A 237 17.43 5.36 -5.14
CA PHE A 237 16.65 4.69 -4.12
C PHE A 237 16.14 3.33 -4.59
N ASP A 238 17.03 2.46 -5.07
CA ASP A 238 16.67 1.14 -5.59
C ASP A 238 16.19 0.14 -4.52
N SER A 239 16.52 0.42 -3.26
CA SER A 239 16.18 -0.40 -2.10
C SER A 239 14.83 -0.06 -1.45
N LEU A 240 14.11 0.97 -1.93
CA LEU A 240 12.86 1.43 -1.32
C LEU A 240 11.79 0.34 -1.31
N GLU A 241 11.21 0.16 -0.13
CA GLU A 241 10.02 -0.64 0.12
C GLU A 241 8.79 0.24 0.36
N VAL A 242 8.98 1.38 1.04
CA VAL A 242 7.96 2.40 1.30
C VAL A 242 8.46 3.75 0.85
N PHE A 243 7.67 4.42 0.00
CA PHE A 243 7.95 5.77 -0.45
C PHE A 243 6.71 6.64 -0.34
N ASP A 244 6.75 7.61 0.60
CA ASP A 244 5.67 8.56 0.82
C ASP A 244 6.17 10.01 0.65
N VAL A 245 5.69 10.67 -0.39
CA VAL A 245 5.95 12.10 -0.65
C VAL A 245 4.63 12.87 -0.75
N SER A 246 3.58 12.35 -0.16
CA SER A 246 2.25 12.94 -0.21
C SER A 246 2.21 14.34 0.40
N ASN A 247 1.25 15.14 -0.01
CA ASN A 247 1.04 16.52 0.49
C ASN A 247 2.30 17.41 0.40
N ASN A 248 2.80 17.54 -0.82
CA ASN A 248 3.89 18.44 -1.21
C ASN A 248 3.48 19.31 -2.43
N GLN A 249 4.43 19.90 -3.12
CA GLN A 249 4.21 20.72 -4.32
C GLN A 249 4.92 20.12 -5.55
N ILE A 250 5.02 18.80 -5.61
CA ILE A 250 5.73 18.08 -6.68
C ILE A 250 4.92 18.15 -7.96
N THR A 251 5.59 18.40 -9.07
CA THR A 251 5.00 18.61 -10.40
C THR A 251 5.48 17.60 -11.43
N GLY A 252 4.94 17.64 -12.63
CA GLY A 252 5.37 16.82 -13.77
C GLY A 252 4.74 15.42 -13.79
N PRO A 253 5.20 14.55 -14.70
CA PRO A 253 4.66 13.21 -14.85
C PRO A 253 5.15 12.26 -13.77
N ILE A 254 4.37 11.21 -13.52
CA ILE A 254 4.78 10.12 -12.62
C ILE A 254 5.78 9.24 -13.38
N PRO A 255 6.99 8.98 -12.85
CA PRO A 255 7.90 8.02 -13.45
C PRO A 255 7.36 6.58 -13.30
N PRO A 256 7.75 5.64 -14.17
CA PRO A 256 7.20 4.28 -14.16
C PRO A 256 7.67 3.41 -12.97
N PHE A 257 8.62 3.85 -12.15
CA PHE A 257 9.18 3.15 -10.99
C PHE A 257 9.68 1.71 -11.24
N GLN A 258 9.85 1.30 -12.48
CA GLN A 258 10.25 -0.08 -12.83
C GLN A 258 11.62 -0.48 -12.30
N PHE A 259 12.44 0.49 -11.93
CA PHE A 259 13.77 0.28 -11.32
C PHE A 259 13.69 0.01 -9.81
N VAL A 260 12.57 0.31 -9.14
CA VAL A 260 12.38 0.07 -7.70
C VAL A 260 11.52 -1.18 -7.51
N VAL A 261 12.13 -2.34 -7.71
CA VAL A 261 11.40 -3.63 -7.72
C VAL A 261 10.91 -4.09 -6.35
N SER A 262 11.50 -3.57 -5.26
CA SER A 262 11.10 -3.84 -3.87
C SER A 262 9.95 -2.98 -3.37
N LEU A 263 9.50 -2.00 -4.16
CA LEU A 263 8.51 -1.02 -3.73
C LEU A 263 7.14 -1.66 -3.45
N ARG A 264 6.69 -1.56 -2.21
CA ARG A 264 5.43 -2.12 -1.72
C ARG A 264 4.37 -1.05 -1.51
N ILE A 265 4.76 0.13 -1.04
CA ILE A 265 3.87 1.24 -0.74
C ILE A 265 4.39 2.48 -1.47
N LEU A 266 3.56 3.05 -2.32
CA LEU A 266 3.83 4.30 -3.04
C LEU A 266 2.70 5.29 -2.78
N ARG A 267 3.00 6.38 -2.09
CA ARG A 267 2.06 7.46 -1.78
C ARG A 267 2.58 8.78 -2.35
N LEU A 268 1.90 9.27 -3.35
CA LEU A 268 2.16 10.53 -4.05
C LEU A 268 0.96 11.48 -3.99
N GLY A 269 -0.03 11.18 -3.16
CA GLY A 269 -1.28 11.94 -3.05
C GLY A 269 -1.06 13.39 -2.59
N GLY A 270 -1.96 14.31 -2.97
CA GLY A 270 -1.86 15.71 -2.54
C GLY A 270 -0.68 16.47 -3.12
N ASN A 271 -0.40 16.31 -4.40
CA ASN A 271 0.65 16.99 -5.14
C ASN A 271 0.10 17.71 -6.39
N GLN A 272 0.96 18.10 -7.30
CA GLN A 272 0.61 18.75 -8.59
C GLN A 272 1.06 17.88 -9.78
N LEU A 273 1.11 16.54 -9.58
CA LEU A 273 1.51 15.60 -10.62
C LEU A 273 0.50 15.59 -11.77
N SER A 274 0.98 15.44 -12.99
CA SER A 274 0.18 15.58 -14.22
C SER A 274 0.53 14.50 -15.25
N GLY A 275 -0.20 14.48 -16.36
CA GLY A 275 -0.04 13.48 -17.41
C GLY A 275 -0.79 12.19 -17.13
N SER A 276 -0.50 11.13 -17.87
CA SER A 276 -1.21 9.86 -17.79
C SER A 276 -0.66 8.92 -16.71
N LEU A 277 -1.49 8.01 -16.23
CA LEU A 277 -1.08 6.94 -15.32
C LEU A 277 -0.08 6.01 -16.01
N PRO A 278 1.12 5.75 -15.43
CA PRO A 278 2.02 4.75 -15.96
C PRO A 278 1.41 3.36 -15.86
N GLU A 279 1.26 2.67 -16.97
CA GLU A 279 0.68 1.32 -17.00
C GLU A 279 1.44 0.32 -16.11
N ALA A 280 2.76 0.50 -15.98
CA ALA A 280 3.62 -0.36 -15.17
C ALA A 280 3.22 -0.43 -13.68
N LEU A 281 2.57 0.62 -13.16
CA LEU A 281 2.08 0.65 -11.77
C LEU A 281 0.81 -0.20 -11.56
N LEU A 282 0.05 -0.45 -12.62
CA LEU A 282 -1.25 -1.12 -12.58
C LEU A 282 -1.20 -2.55 -13.13
N GLN A 283 -0.13 -2.90 -13.82
CA GLN A 283 0.01 -4.20 -14.46
C GLN A 283 0.87 -5.16 -13.64
N ASP A 284 0.78 -6.43 -14.01
CA ASP A 284 1.60 -7.50 -13.47
C ASP A 284 3.05 -7.31 -13.96
N SER A 285 3.78 -6.45 -13.27
CA SER A 285 5.18 -6.11 -13.54
C SER A 285 6.12 -6.81 -12.55
N SER A 286 7.40 -6.51 -12.62
CA SER A 286 8.38 -6.98 -11.63
C SER A 286 8.21 -6.35 -10.24
N MET A 287 7.37 -5.31 -10.12
CA MET A 287 7.10 -4.64 -8.84
C MET A 287 6.13 -5.45 -7.98
N VAL A 288 6.31 -5.37 -6.67
CA VAL A 288 5.49 -6.04 -5.66
C VAL A 288 4.57 -5.05 -4.92
N LEU A 289 4.10 -4.03 -5.64
CA LEU A 289 3.30 -2.94 -5.10
C LEU A 289 2.00 -3.47 -4.49
N ILE A 290 1.76 -3.10 -3.22
CA ILE A 290 0.57 -3.48 -2.44
C ILE A 290 -0.38 -2.31 -2.29
N GLU A 291 0.16 -1.10 -2.11
CA GLU A 291 -0.59 0.12 -1.94
C GLU A 291 -0.10 1.21 -2.90
N LEU A 292 -1.04 1.82 -3.62
CA LEU A 292 -0.79 2.94 -4.53
C LEU A 292 -1.79 4.06 -4.22
N ASP A 293 -1.28 5.20 -3.76
CA ASP A 293 -2.06 6.43 -3.57
C ASP A 293 -1.53 7.56 -4.44
N LEU A 294 -2.32 7.97 -5.41
CA LEU A 294 -2.08 9.08 -6.34
C LEU A 294 -3.19 10.13 -6.25
N SER A 295 -3.97 10.12 -5.19
CA SER A 295 -5.14 10.99 -5.02
C SER A 295 -4.75 12.47 -4.99
N LEU A 296 -5.72 13.36 -5.21
CA LEU A 296 -5.53 14.82 -5.11
C LEU A 296 -4.35 15.32 -5.96
N ASN A 297 -4.34 14.96 -7.25
CA ASN A 297 -3.34 15.38 -8.23
C ASN A 297 -4.03 15.95 -9.50
N GLN A 298 -3.31 16.10 -10.58
CA GLN A 298 -3.81 16.61 -11.86
C GLN A 298 -3.68 15.56 -12.98
N LEU A 299 -3.70 14.28 -12.63
CA LEU A 299 -3.55 13.18 -13.58
C LEU A 299 -4.73 13.12 -14.54
N GLU A 300 -4.47 12.82 -15.81
CA GLU A 300 -5.45 12.81 -16.89
C GLU A 300 -5.38 11.54 -17.75
N GLY A 301 -6.33 11.40 -18.65
CA GLY A 301 -6.40 10.23 -19.53
C GLY A 301 -7.15 9.04 -18.93
N PRO A 302 -7.19 7.90 -19.62
CA PRO A 302 -7.95 6.73 -19.19
C PRO A 302 -7.24 5.93 -18.09
N VAL A 303 -8.05 5.28 -17.25
CA VAL A 303 -7.55 4.23 -16.34
C VAL A 303 -7.50 2.92 -17.10
N GLY A 304 -6.31 2.40 -17.32
CA GLY A 304 -6.09 1.11 -17.97
C GLY A 304 -6.65 -0.07 -17.16
N SER A 305 -6.59 -1.26 -17.71
CA SER A 305 -6.93 -2.48 -16.96
C SER A 305 -5.89 -2.73 -15.88
N ILE A 306 -6.34 -3.02 -14.66
CA ILE A 306 -5.49 -3.35 -13.54
C ILE A 306 -5.33 -4.87 -13.54
N THR A 307 -4.12 -5.35 -13.79
CA THR A 307 -3.81 -6.79 -13.83
C THR A 307 -2.88 -7.22 -12.71
N SER A 308 -2.40 -6.28 -11.89
CA SER A 308 -1.52 -6.58 -10.77
C SER A 308 -2.14 -7.61 -9.82
N THR A 309 -1.36 -8.63 -9.49
CA THR A 309 -1.74 -9.67 -8.52
C THR A 309 -1.34 -9.32 -7.09
N THR A 310 -0.51 -8.29 -6.90
CA THR A 310 -0.04 -7.85 -5.58
C THR A 310 -0.77 -6.62 -5.05
N LEU A 311 -1.25 -5.74 -5.94
CA LEU A 311 -1.91 -4.50 -5.55
C LEU A 311 -3.23 -4.78 -4.80
N ARG A 312 -3.33 -4.28 -3.56
CA ARG A 312 -4.49 -4.44 -2.66
C ARG A 312 -5.28 -3.15 -2.48
N LYS A 313 -4.58 -2.02 -2.40
CA LYS A 313 -5.18 -0.70 -2.22
C LYS A 313 -4.81 0.20 -3.38
N LEU A 314 -5.80 0.72 -4.06
CA LEU A 314 -5.65 1.70 -5.12
C LEU A 314 -6.51 2.92 -4.80
N ASN A 315 -5.87 4.06 -4.63
CA ASN A 315 -6.51 5.37 -4.50
C ASN A 315 -5.97 6.32 -5.56
N ILE A 316 -6.79 6.64 -6.55
CA ILE A 316 -6.51 7.64 -7.59
C ILE A 316 -7.64 8.66 -7.67
N SER A 317 -8.30 8.88 -6.54
CA SER A 317 -9.41 9.83 -6.41
C SER A 317 -8.97 11.29 -6.59
N SER A 318 -9.90 12.16 -6.88
CA SER A 318 -9.65 13.60 -6.99
C SER A 318 -8.55 13.96 -8.01
N ASN A 319 -8.74 13.50 -9.23
CA ASN A 319 -7.90 13.76 -10.39
C ASN A 319 -8.75 14.23 -11.60
N LYS A 320 -8.18 14.23 -12.79
CA LYS A 320 -8.87 14.54 -14.06
C LYS A 320 -8.97 13.31 -14.97
N LEU A 321 -8.96 12.10 -14.38
CA LEU A 321 -9.01 10.84 -15.11
C LEU A 321 -10.35 10.70 -15.83
N SER A 322 -10.32 10.15 -17.04
CA SER A 322 -11.47 10.12 -17.95
C SER A 322 -11.63 8.75 -18.61
N GLY A 323 -12.65 8.62 -19.45
CA GLY A 323 -12.94 7.33 -20.12
C GLY A 323 -13.67 6.33 -19.22
N PRO A 324 -13.80 5.08 -19.65
CA PRO A 324 -14.58 4.07 -18.95
C PRO A 324 -13.83 3.49 -17.73
N LEU A 325 -14.58 2.92 -16.80
CA LEU A 325 -14.01 2.13 -15.69
C LEU A 325 -13.04 1.06 -16.19
N PRO A 326 -12.01 0.70 -15.43
CA PRO A 326 -11.11 -0.40 -15.79
C PRO A 326 -11.89 -1.70 -16.04
N ALA A 327 -11.45 -2.48 -17.03
CA ALA A 327 -12.12 -3.74 -17.36
C ALA A 327 -11.91 -4.79 -16.27
N THR A 328 -10.75 -4.80 -15.65
CA THR A 328 -10.38 -5.68 -14.54
C THR A 328 -9.67 -4.87 -13.46
N VAL A 329 -9.71 -5.33 -12.23
CA VAL A 329 -9.09 -4.67 -11.08
C VAL A 329 -8.08 -5.56 -10.35
N GLY A 330 -7.64 -6.64 -10.98
CA GLY A 330 -6.65 -7.56 -10.40
C GLY A 330 -7.10 -8.10 -9.04
N HIS A 331 -6.25 -8.00 -8.06
CA HIS A 331 -6.52 -8.41 -6.69
C HIS A 331 -6.79 -7.24 -5.72
N CYS A 332 -7.16 -6.07 -6.23
CA CYS A 332 -7.47 -4.91 -5.39
C CYS A 332 -8.66 -5.22 -4.46
N ALA A 333 -8.44 -5.05 -3.16
CA ALA A 333 -9.48 -5.10 -2.14
C ALA A 333 -10.15 -3.73 -1.98
N THR A 334 -9.37 -2.66 -2.00
CA THR A 334 -9.87 -1.28 -1.91
C THR A 334 -9.59 -0.53 -3.20
N ILE A 335 -10.65 0.06 -3.78
CA ILE A 335 -10.57 0.84 -5.03
C ILE A 335 -11.28 2.16 -4.81
N ASP A 336 -10.54 3.26 -4.90
CA ASP A 336 -11.08 4.61 -4.88
C ASP A 336 -10.72 5.36 -6.16
N LEU A 337 -11.73 5.58 -7.00
CA LEU A 337 -11.68 6.35 -8.23
C LEU A 337 -12.60 7.58 -8.16
N SER A 338 -13.03 7.98 -6.97
CA SER A 338 -13.99 9.06 -6.77
C SER A 338 -13.44 10.43 -7.23
N ASN A 339 -14.31 11.37 -7.45
CA ASN A 339 -13.97 12.75 -7.88
C ASN A 339 -13.06 12.79 -9.12
N ASN A 340 -13.50 12.16 -10.20
CA ASN A 340 -12.84 12.14 -11.50
C ASN A 340 -13.83 12.48 -12.63
N MET A 341 -13.42 12.33 -13.87
CA MET A 341 -14.27 12.53 -15.06
C MET A 341 -14.57 11.19 -15.76
N LEU A 342 -14.67 10.08 -15.00
CA LEU A 342 -14.93 8.77 -15.57
C LEU A 342 -16.36 8.70 -16.14
N THR A 343 -16.48 8.01 -17.27
CA THR A 343 -17.73 7.91 -18.06
C THR A 343 -18.05 6.47 -18.40
N GLY A 344 -19.17 6.27 -19.08
CA GLY A 344 -19.58 4.94 -19.58
C GLY A 344 -20.41 4.14 -18.61
N ASN A 345 -20.70 2.89 -19.00
CA ASN A 345 -21.65 2.04 -18.29
C ASN A 345 -21.05 1.41 -17.03
N PHE A 346 -21.72 1.61 -15.91
CA PHE A 346 -21.35 1.05 -14.62
C PHE A 346 -21.34 -0.49 -14.59
N SER A 347 -22.15 -1.16 -15.39
CA SER A 347 -22.21 -2.63 -15.49
C SER A 347 -20.83 -3.27 -15.78
N ARG A 348 -19.84 -2.48 -16.20
CA ARG A 348 -18.47 -2.95 -16.44
C ARG A 348 -17.80 -3.56 -15.19
N ILE A 349 -18.24 -3.20 -13.99
CA ILE A 349 -17.77 -3.81 -12.73
C ILE A 349 -18.09 -5.30 -12.60
N GLN A 350 -18.98 -5.84 -13.42
CA GLN A 350 -19.28 -7.30 -13.45
C GLN A 350 -18.04 -8.16 -13.69
N ASN A 351 -16.99 -7.60 -14.28
CA ASN A 351 -15.74 -8.29 -14.54
C ASN A 351 -14.72 -8.16 -13.40
N TRP A 352 -15.06 -7.42 -12.33
CA TRP A 352 -14.20 -7.27 -11.16
C TRP A 352 -14.26 -8.52 -10.29
N GLY A 353 -13.13 -8.93 -9.75
CA GLY A 353 -13.02 -10.19 -9.02
C GLY A 353 -13.65 -10.16 -7.62
N ASN A 354 -13.71 -11.31 -6.98
CA ASN A 354 -14.24 -11.51 -5.62
C ASN A 354 -13.34 -11.00 -4.48
N TYR A 355 -12.24 -10.35 -4.81
CA TYR A 355 -11.32 -9.75 -3.83
C TYR A 355 -11.75 -8.37 -3.36
N VAL A 356 -12.74 -7.75 -4.06
CA VAL A 356 -13.12 -6.36 -3.80
C VAL A 356 -13.94 -6.25 -2.53
N GLU A 357 -13.47 -5.43 -1.61
CA GLU A 357 -14.09 -5.15 -0.30
C GLU A 357 -14.65 -3.72 -0.23
N VAL A 358 -13.98 -2.77 -0.89
CA VAL A 358 -14.37 -1.36 -0.90
C VAL A 358 -14.38 -0.81 -2.32
N ILE A 359 -15.54 -0.29 -2.75
CA ILE A 359 -15.74 0.40 -4.02
C ILE A 359 -16.14 1.84 -3.74
N GLN A 360 -15.31 2.81 -4.16
CA GLN A 360 -15.59 4.23 -4.12
C GLN A 360 -15.46 4.84 -5.52
N LEU A 361 -16.59 5.27 -6.09
CA LEU A 361 -16.71 5.80 -7.45
C LEU A 361 -17.55 7.08 -7.46
N SER A 362 -17.78 7.68 -6.30
CA SER A 362 -18.60 8.88 -6.16
C SER A 362 -18.06 10.06 -6.97
N SER A 363 -18.94 10.96 -7.40
CA SER A 363 -18.57 12.18 -8.16
C SER A 363 -17.80 11.86 -9.45
N ASN A 364 -18.48 11.15 -10.35
CA ASN A 364 -18.04 10.85 -11.71
C ASN A 364 -19.20 11.11 -12.71
N SER A 365 -19.08 10.68 -13.95
CA SER A 365 -20.12 10.74 -14.98
C SER A 365 -20.55 9.34 -15.44
N LEU A 366 -20.63 8.39 -14.53
CA LEU A 366 -21.00 7.01 -14.82
C LEU A 366 -22.50 6.89 -15.09
N THR A 367 -22.87 6.04 -16.04
CA THR A 367 -24.24 5.83 -16.51
C THR A 367 -24.63 4.35 -16.43
N GLY A 368 -25.90 4.07 -16.74
CA GLY A 368 -26.41 2.69 -16.81
C GLY A 368 -26.98 2.22 -15.47
N THR A 369 -27.20 0.92 -15.36
CA THR A 369 -27.85 0.29 -14.20
C THR A 369 -26.85 -0.43 -13.30
N LEU A 370 -27.24 -0.64 -12.06
CA LEU A 370 -26.53 -1.53 -11.16
C LEU A 370 -26.59 -2.99 -11.69
N PRO A 371 -25.50 -3.75 -11.66
CA PRO A 371 -25.48 -5.10 -12.22
C PRO A 371 -26.30 -6.07 -11.37
N ASN A 372 -27.01 -6.95 -12.05
CA ASN A 372 -27.93 -7.92 -11.46
C ASN A 372 -27.27 -9.31 -11.20
N GLN A 373 -26.05 -9.52 -11.63
CA GLN A 373 -25.28 -10.77 -11.49
C GLN A 373 -24.03 -10.50 -10.70
N THR A 374 -24.10 -10.56 -9.38
CA THR A 374 -22.96 -10.16 -8.56
C THR A 374 -22.71 -11.08 -7.37
N SER A 375 -22.90 -12.38 -7.55
CA SER A 375 -22.42 -13.39 -6.60
C SER A 375 -20.90 -13.34 -6.33
N GLN A 376 -20.17 -12.47 -7.04
CA GLN A 376 -18.74 -12.29 -6.92
C GLN A 376 -18.31 -11.28 -5.85
N PHE A 377 -19.21 -10.41 -5.36
CA PHE A 377 -18.87 -9.39 -4.35
C PHE A 377 -19.19 -9.83 -2.91
N LEU A 378 -18.91 -11.07 -2.59
CA LEU A 378 -19.21 -11.65 -1.28
C LEU A 378 -18.45 -11.00 -0.10
N ARG A 379 -17.36 -10.28 -0.39
CA ARG A 379 -16.53 -9.56 0.59
C ARG A 379 -16.83 -8.06 0.64
N LEU A 380 -17.77 -7.57 -0.14
CA LEU A 380 -18.05 -6.16 -0.24
C LEU A 380 -18.58 -5.59 1.07
N THR A 381 -17.83 -4.69 1.68
CA THR A 381 -18.19 -3.99 2.91
C THR A 381 -18.68 -2.57 2.66
N THR A 382 -18.21 -1.93 1.59
CA THR A 382 -18.49 -0.51 1.28
C THR A 382 -18.75 -0.32 -0.20
N LEU A 383 -19.89 0.28 -0.53
CA LEU A 383 -20.28 0.66 -1.88
C LEU A 383 -20.69 2.14 -1.91
N LYS A 384 -19.84 3.01 -2.45
CA LYS A 384 -20.10 4.44 -2.62
C LYS A 384 -20.02 4.83 -4.09
N ILE A 385 -21.15 5.22 -4.66
CA ILE A 385 -21.28 5.62 -6.08
C ILE A 385 -22.15 6.87 -6.19
N SER A 386 -22.19 7.67 -5.15
CA SER A 386 -23.00 8.90 -5.12
C SER A 386 -22.56 9.91 -6.18
N ASN A 387 -23.44 10.82 -6.54
CA ASN A 387 -23.20 11.87 -7.51
C ASN A 387 -22.67 11.34 -8.86
N ASN A 388 -23.52 10.52 -9.50
CA ASN A 388 -23.31 9.98 -10.86
C ASN A 388 -24.61 10.08 -11.68
N SER A 389 -24.70 9.40 -12.80
CA SER A 389 -25.87 9.36 -13.68
C SER A 389 -26.47 7.94 -13.80
N LEU A 390 -26.43 7.16 -12.71
CA LEU A 390 -26.97 5.82 -12.69
C LEU A 390 -28.51 5.84 -12.70
N ASN A 391 -29.13 4.88 -13.37
CA ASN A 391 -30.57 4.77 -13.51
C ASN A 391 -31.05 3.32 -13.27
N GLY A 392 -32.38 3.11 -13.36
CA GLY A 392 -33.00 1.80 -13.14
C GLY A 392 -33.17 1.47 -11.67
N ASP A 393 -33.65 0.28 -11.40
CA ASP A 393 -34.05 -0.18 -10.06
C ASP A 393 -32.88 -0.83 -9.32
N LEU A 394 -33.00 -0.91 -7.99
CA LEU A 394 -32.03 -1.62 -7.15
C LEU A 394 -32.11 -3.14 -7.44
N PRO A 395 -31.00 -3.77 -7.81
CA PRO A 395 -31.00 -5.21 -8.01
C PRO A 395 -31.10 -5.95 -6.67
N PRO A 396 -31.98 -6.96 -6.55
CA PRO A 396 -32.19 -7.70 -5.28
C PRO A 396 -30.92 -8.31 -4.69
N VAL A 397 -29.92 -8.60 -5.54
CA VAL A 397 -28.63 -9.15 -5.11
C VAL A 397 -27.88 -8.26 -4.12
N LEU A 398 -28.10 -6.94 -4.12
CA LEU A 398 -27.49 -6.02 -3.13
C LEU A 398 -27.91 -6.34 -1.69
N GLY A 399 -29.12 -6.86 -1.47
CA GLY A 399 -29.60 -7.29 -0.16
C GLY A 399 -28.96 -8.60 0.31
N THR A 400 -28.30 -9.35 -0.59
CA THR A 400 -27.71 -10.67 -0.25
C THR A 400 -26.25 -10.59 0.21
N TYR A 401 -25.62 -9.40 0.18
CA TYR A 401 -24.23 -9.23 0.61
C TYR A 401 -24.12 -9.15 2.13
N SER A 402 -23.73 -10.25 2.76
CA SER A 402 -23.67 -10.40 4.22
C SER A 402 -22.70 -9.47 4.92
N GLU A 403 -21.62 -9.05 4.25
CA GLU A 403 -20.56 -8.22 4.83
C GLU A 403 -20.79 -6.71 4.60
N LEU A 404 -21.84 -6.32 3.89
CA LEU A 404 -22.08 -4.94 3.48
C LEU A 404 -22.47 -4.06 4.67
N LYS A 405 -21.67 -3.02 4.92
CA LYS A 405 -21.81 -2.07 6.05
C LYS A 405 -22.23 -0.69 5.60
N VAL A 406 -21.72 -0.23 4.46
CA VAL A 406 -21.96 1.13 3.98
C VAL A 406 -22.43 1.11 2.54
N ILE A 407 -23.59 1.71 2.29
CA ILE A 407 -24.14 1.94 0.95
C ILE A 407 -24.40 3.45 0.79
N ASP A 408 -23.77 4.07 -0.20
CA ASP A 408 -24.07 5.43 -0.62
C ASP A 408 -24.30 5.47 -2.14
N LEU A 409 -25.56 5.53 -2.54
CA LEU A 409 -26.02 5.65 -3.93
C LEU A 409 -26.72 6.99 -4.16
N SER A 410 -26.53 7.96 -3.27
CA SER A 410 -27.20 9.25 -3.34
C SER A 410 -26.88 10.06 -4.61
N LEU A 411 -27.70 11.06 -4.93
CA LEU A 411 -27.45 11.94 -6.10
C LEU A 411 -27.29 11.17 -7.41
N ASN A 412 -28.25 10.30 -7.73
CA ASN A 412 -28.33 9.54 -8.97
C ASN A 412 -29.76 9.63 -9.56
N PHE A 413 -30.09 8.86 -10.57
CA PHE A 413 -31.41 8.76 -11.19
C PHE A 413 -32.06 7.38 -10.97
N LEU A 414 -31.75 6.73 -9.85
CA LEU A 414 -32.27 5.42 -9.52
C LEU A 414 -33.77 5.48 -9.25
N THR A 415 -34.48 4.41 -9.62
CA THR A 415 -35.95 4.30 -9.57
C THR A 415 -36.41 3.04 -8.81
N GLY A 416 -37.71 2.78 -8.81
CA GLY A 416 -38.26 1.57 -8.23
C GLY A 416 -38.46 1.65 -6.74
N PHE A 417 -38.53 0.49 -6.08
CA PHE A 417 -38.82 0.33 -4.66
C PHE A 417 -37.55 0.09 -3.86
N LEU A 418 -37.61 0.44 -2.55
CA LEU A 418 -36.57 0.10 -1.61
C LEU A 418 -36.51 -1.41 -1.35
N LEU A 419 -35.33 -1.98 -1.20
CA LEU A 419 -35.18 -3.41 -0.89
C LEU A 419 -35.44 -3.69 0.60
N PRO A 420 -36.35 -4.62 0.95
CA PRO A 420 -36.63 -5.01 2.36
C PRO A 420 -35.37 -5.51 3.08
N ASP A 421 -34.49 -6.22 2.37
CA ASP A 421 -33.25 -6.80 2.92
C ASP A 421 -32.33 -5.76 3.57
N PHE A 422 -32.33 -4.51 3.13
CA PHE A 422 -31.54 -3.43 3.75
C PHE A 422 -31.99 -3.14 5.19
N PHE A 423 -33.26 -3.37 5.48
CA PHE A 423 -33.84 -3.08 6.78
C PHE A 423 -33.86 -4.31 7.71
N THR A 424 -33.52 -5.49 7.20
CA THR A 424 -33.37 -6.71 7.99
C THR A 424 -31.89 -7.09 8.19
N SER A 425 -30.97 -6.34 7.59
CA SER A 425 -29.54 -6.59 7.71
C SER A 425 -29.01 -6.35 9.13
N THR A 426 -28.21 -7.30 9.63
CA THR A 426 -27.50 -7.20 10.91
C THR A 426 -26.10 -6.59 10.78
N THR A 427 -25.65 -6.28 9.57
CA THR A 427 -24.31 -5.73 9.28
C THR A 427 -24.36 -4.32 8.73
N LEU A 428 -25.43 -3.93 8.02
CA LEU A 428 -25.55 -2.62 7.39
C LEU A 428 -25.70 -1.52 8.45
N THR A 429 -24.74 -0.60 8.52
CA THR A 429 -24.72 0.52 9.47
C THR A 429 -25.14 1.84 8.83
N ASP A 430 -24.80 2.07 7.57
CA ASP A 430 -25.00 3.34 6.88
C ASP A 430 -25.67 3.12 5.52
N LEU A 431 -26.87 3.65 5.37
CA LEU A 431 -27.64 3.61 4.14
C LEU A 431 -28.02 5.01 3.69
N ASN A 432 -27.42 5.46 2.59
CA ASN A 432 -27.74 6.73 1.94
C ASN A 432 -28.24 6.49 0.51
N LEU A 433 -29.53 6.69 0.29
CA LEU A 433 -30.22 6.62 -1.01
C LEU A 433 -30.83 7.97 -1.39
N SER A 434 -30.41 9.05 -0.76
CA SER A 434 -30.99 10.38 -0.95
C SER A 434 -30.81 10.93 -2.37
N ALA A 435 -31.66 11.88 -2.75
CA ALA A 435 -31.62 12.54 -4.06
C ALA A 435 -31.62 11.53 -5.23
N ASN A 436 -32.63 10.67 -5.25
CA ASN A 436 -32.94 9.73 -6.30
C ASN A 436 -34.43 9.80 -6.68
N ASN A 437 -34.96 8.82 -7.36
CA ASN A 437 -36.35 8.78 -7.78
C ASN A 437 -37.10 7.55 -7.22
N PHE A 438 -36.70 7.07 -6.04
CA PHE A 438 -37.33 5.93 -5.38
C PHE A 438 -38.77 6.24 -4.99
N MET A 439 -39.67 5.25 -5.09
CA MET A 439 -41.10 5.38 -4.85
C MET A 439 -41.62 4.26 -3.93
N GLY A 440 -42.88 4.39 -3.52
CA GLY A 440 -43.60 3.43 -2.68
C GLY A 440 -43.31 3.61 -1.20
N GLU A 441 -43.70 2.64 -0.40
CA GLU A 441 -43.61 2.67 1.05
C GLU A 441 -42.23 2.25 1.53
N ILE A 442 -41.83 2.68 2.73
CA ILE A 442 -40.60 2.17 3.39
C ILE A 442 -40.90 0.74 3.90
N PRO A 443 -40.19 -0.30 3.45
CA PRO A 443 -40.60 -1.69 3.63
C PRO A 443 -40.11 -2.28 4.98
N LEU A 444 -40.58 -1.73 6.09
CA LEU A 444 -40.23 -2.17 7.44
C LEU A 444 -41.16 -3.26 8.00
N LYS A 445 -42.30 -3.56 7.33
CA LYS A 445 -43.32 -4.48 7.83
C LYS A 445 -42.85 -5.94 7.97
N GLU A 446 -41.77 -6.32 7.32
CA GLU A 446 -41.18 -7.67 7.35
C GLU A 446 -40.18 -7.87 8.48
N VAL A 447 -39.89 -6.83 9.26
CA VAL A 447 -39.02 -6.95 10.43
C VAL A 447 -39.75 -7.70 11.52
N HIS A 448 -39.74 -9.04 11.49
CA HIS A 448 -40.30 -9.89 12.53
C HIS A 448 -39.57 -9.71 13.86
N ASP A 449 -40.19 -10.13 14.96
CA ASP A 449 -39.68 -10.11 16.33
C ASP A 449 -38.43 -11.04 16.54
N SER A 450 -37.52 -11.07 15.61
CA SER A 450 -36.19 -11.68 15.82
C SER A 450 -35.44 -10.80 16.82
N ARG A 451 -34.90 -11.42 17.85
CA ARG A 451 -34.03 -10.81 18.87
C ARG A 451 -32.68 -10.38 18.27
N GLU A 452 -32.64 -10.18 16.96
CA GLU A 452 -31.42 -9.80 16.23
C GLU A 452 -31.20 -8.29 16.34
N ASN A 453 -30.00 -7.91 16.74
CA ASN A 453 -29.60 -6.53 16.83
C ASN A 453 -29.43 -5.93 15.42
N LEU A 454 -30.42 -5.18 14.97
CA LEU A 454 -30.33 -4.41 13.73
C LEU A 454 -29.26 -3.34 13.86
N SER A 455 -28.34 -3.28 12.89
CA SER A 455 -27.10 -2.50 13.01
C SER A 455 -27.20 -1.08 12.50
N LEU A 456 -28.32 -0.66 11.90
CA LEU A 456 -28.44 0.62 11.22
C LEU A 456 -28.20 1.80 12.18
N VAL A 457 -27.24 2.66 11.84
CA VAL A 457 -26.80 3.85 12.59
C VAL A 457 -27.21 5.13 11.85
N SER A 458 -27.10 5.11 10.51
CA SER A 458 -27.41 6.25 9.64
C SER A 458 -28.35 5.83 8.52
N LEU A 459 -29.46 6.54 8.37
CA LEU A 459 -30.43 6.35 7.30
C LEU A 459 -30.79 7.68 6.67
N ASP A 460 -30.43 7.87 5.39
CA ASP A 460 -30.82 9.00 4.57
C ASP A 460 -31.61 8.54 3.34
N LEU A 461 -32.89 8.83 3.30
CA LEU A 461 -33.82 8.57 2.20
C LEU A 461 -34.41 9.90 1.65
N SER A 462 -33.82 11.03 1.99
CA SER A 462 -34.33 12.34 1.61
C SER A 462 -34.34 12.57 0.10
N HIS A 463 -35.11 13.55 -0.36
CA HIS A 463 -35.19 13.93 -1.78
C HIS A 463 -35.52 12.75 -2.70
N ASN A 464 -36.62 12.04 -2.40
CA ASN A 464 -37.16 10.95 -3.18
C ASN A 464 -38.66 11.12 -3.45
N SER A 465 -39.34 10.11 -3.95
CA SER A 465 -40.77 10.07 -4.16
C SER A 465 -41.49 9.09 -3.24
N LEU A 466 -40.91 8.79 -2.07
CA LEU A 466 -41.45 7.82 -1.12
C LEU A 466 -42.79 8.28 -0.55
N GLU A 467 -43.75 7.35 -0.42
CA GLU A 467 -45.09 7.63 0.05
C GLU A 467 -45.49 6.66 1.17
N GLY A 468 -46.76 6.78 1.65
CA GLY A 468 -47.23 5.95 2.78
C GLY A 468 -46.92 6.58 4.13
N SER A 469 -47.01 5.81 5.18
CA SER A 469 -46.71 6.20 6.56
C SER A 469 -45.33 5.72 6.98
N LEU A 470 -44.67 6.44 7.87
CA LEU A 470 -43.47 5.95 8.53
C LEU A 470 -43.85 4.77 9.44
N PRO A 471 -43.38 3.55 9.16
CA PRO A 471 -43.76 2.38 9.96
C PRO A 471 -43.21 2.46 11.39
N PRO A 472 -44.00 2.05 12.42
CA PRO A 472 -43.54 2.06 13.81
C PRO A 472 -42.32 1.15 14.05
N GLU A 473 -42.13 0.15 13.23
CA GLU A 473 -40.97 -0.75 13.25
C GLU A 473 -39.61 -0.05 13.15
N ILE A 474 -39.56 1.21 12.75
CA ILE A 474 -38.33 2.04 12.76
C ILE A 474 -37.76 2.19 14.18
N SER A 475 -38.60 2.05 15.22
CA SER A 475 -38.14 2.04 16.62
C SER A 475 -37.26 0.85 16.98
N LYS A 476 -37.28 -0.21 16.19
CA LYS A 476 -36.44 -1.40 16.38
C LYS A 476 -34.94 -1.15 16.07
N PHE A 477 -34.60 -0.06 15.36
CA PHE A 477 -33.22 0.34 15.11
C PHE A 477 -32.64 1.11 16.30
N HIS A 478 -32.37 0.43 17.40
CA HIS A 478 -31.92 1.03 18.66
C HIS A 478 -30.61 1.81 18.55
N ASN A 479 -29.78 1.48 17.54
CA ASN A 479 -28.51 2.13 17.26
C ASN A 479 -28.61 3.36 16.35
N LEU A 480 -29.81 3.70 15.88
CA LEU A 480 -30.02 4.78 14.92
C LEU A 480 -29.67 6.14 15.53
N VAL A 481 -28.70 6.83 14.93
CA VAL A 481 -28.17 8.14 15.33
C VAL A 481 -28.60 9.25 14.37
N TYR A 482 -28.72 8.92 13.09
CA TYR A 482 -29.10 9.85 12.03
C TYR A 482 -30.27 9.31 11.21
N LEU A 483 -31.34 10.11 11.08
CA LEU A 483 -32.51 9.80 10.26
C LEU A 483 -32.94 11.03 9.47
N ASN A 484 -32.81 10.96 8.15
CA ASN A 484 -33.28 12.00 7.22
C ASN A 484 -34.28 11.42 6.21
N LEU A 485 -35.53 11.88 6.29
CA LEU A 485 -36.63 11.51 5.40
C LEU A 485 -37.18 12.72 4.67
N SER A 486 -36.50 13.86 4.73
CA SER A 486 -37.02 15.13 4.18
C SER A 486 -37.27 15.07 2.68
N ASN A 487 -38.11 15.95 2.18
CA ASN A 487 -38.40 16.06 0.74
C ASN A 487 -38.89 14.74 0.11
N ASN A 488 -39.99 14.20 0.68
CA ASN A 488 -40.70 13.03 0.18
C ASN A 488 -42.23 13.26 0.18
N LYS A 489 -43.00 12.23 -0.05
CA LYS A 489 -44.50 12.27 -0.03
C LYS A 489 -45.04 11.48 1.17
N LEU A 490 -44.28 11.33 2.23
CA LEU A 490 -44.66 10.59 3.43
C LEU A 490 -45.82 11.30 4.15
N LYS A 491 -46.72 10.51 4.77
CA LYS A 491 -47.93 11.00 5.43
C LYS A 491 -48.20 10.23 6.75
N GLY A 492 -49.23 10.60 7.44
CA GLY A 492 -49.60 9.95 8.72
C GLY A 492 -48.87 10.55 9.91
N SER A 493 -48.91 9.88 11.07
CA SER A 493 -48.24 10.33 12.28
C SER A 493 -46.80 9.88 12.36
N ILE A 494 -45.93 10.68 13.01
CA ILE A 494 -44.56 10.27 13.37
C ILE A 494 -44.68 9.29 14.55
N PRO A 495 -44.09 8.10 14.51
CA PRO A 495 -44.03 7.15 15.61
C PRO A 495 -43.46 7.75 16.90
N GLY A 496 -44.08 7.42 18.05
CA GLY A 496 -43.72 8.05 19.34
C GLY A 496 -42.47 7.48 20.01
N ASP A 497 -42.06 6.29 19.58
CA ASP A 497 -41.02 5.47 20.20
C ASP A 497 -39.72 5.41 19.38
N LEU A 498 -39.44 6.49 18.62
CA LEU A 498 -38.17 6.62 17.92
C LEU A 498 -36.98 6.62 18.90
N PRO A 499 -35.81 6.05 18.49
CA PRO A 499 -34.66 5.92 19.39
C PRO A 499 -34.20 7.24 20.02
N ASP A 500 -34.01 7.24 21.34
CA ASP A 500 -33.52 8.42 22.09
C ASP A 500 -32.11 8.82 21.71
N GLY A 501 -31.35 7.89 21.10
CA GLY A 501 -29.98 8.09 20.61
C GLY A 501 -29.83 9.00 19.38
N LEU A 502 -30.94 9.38 18.72
CA LEU A 502 -30.94 10.23 17.55
C LEU A 502 -30.25 11.57 17.83
N LYS A 503 -29.23 11.92 17.00
CA LYS A 503 -28.53 13.21 17.01
C LYS A 503 -28.90 14.07 15.81
N GLY A 504 -29.24 13.43 14.69
CA GLY A 504 -29.72 14.07 13.47
C GLY A 504 -31.11 13.53 13.12
N PHE A 505 -32.06 14.45 12.87
CA PHE A 505 -33.45 14.10 12.51
C PHE A 505 -33.98 15.18 11.57
N ASP A 506 -34.54 14.79 10.43
CA ASP A 506 -35.20 15.68 9.49
C ASP A 506 -36.35 14.94 8.76
N VAL A 507 -37.55 15.44 8.87
CA VAL A 507 -38.75 14.98 8.16
C VAL A 507 -39.43 16.12 7.41
N SER A 508 -38.79 17.25 7.25
CA SER A 508 -39.32 18.44 6.57
C SER A 508 -39.73 18.13 5.11
N SER A 509 -40.56 19.00 4.55
CA SER A 509 -41.02 18.84 3.15
C SER A 509 -41.71 17.48 2.88
N ASN A 510 -42.61 17.06 3.79
CA ASN A 510 -43.47 15.90 3.68
C ASN A 510 -44.93 16.29 3.97
N ASN A 511 -45.81 15.33 4.19
CA ASN A 511 -47.21 15.51 4.54
C ASN A 511 -47.60 14.80 5.86
N PHE A 512 -46.72 14.80 6.85
CA PHE A 512 -46.96 14.24 8.16
C PHE A 512 -48.02 15.05 8.91
N SER A 513 -48.75 14.40 9.80
CA SER A 513 -49.84 14.94 10.59
C SER A 513 -49.82 14.41 12.02
N GLY A 514 -50.62 14.99 12.89
CA GLY A 514 -50.72 14.53 14.28
C GLY A 514 -49.72 15.21 15.21
N VAL A 515 -49.61 14.70 16.42
CA VAL A 515 -48.85 15.31 17.50
C VAL A 515 -47.39 14.92 17.38
N VAL A 516 -46.48 15.89 17.43
CA VAL A 516 -45.03 15.62 17.45
C VAL A 516 -44.61 14.96 18.74
N PRO A 517 -43.98 13.79 18.73
CA PRO A 517 -43.52 13.09 19.93
C PRO A 517 -42.61 13.92 20.82
N ASP A 518 -42.69 13.73 22.13
CA ASP A 518 -41.96 14.53 23.13
C ASP A 518 -40.42 14.38 22.98
N ASN A 519 -39.94 13.19 22.67
CA ASN A 519 -38.50 12.92 22.46
C ASN A 519 -37.91 13.63 21.24
N LEU A 520 -38.77 14.01 20.27
CA LEU A 520 -38.31 14.70 19.03
C LEU A 520 -38.33 16.22 19.14
N ARG A 521 -39.00 16.78 20.16
CA ARG A 521 -39.08 18.25 20.36
C ARG A 521 -37.75 18.92 20.64
N ARG A 522 -36.70 18.15 20.87
CA ARG A 522 -35.32 18.63 21.00
C ARG A 522 -34.71 19.12 19.69
N PHE A 523 -35.26 18.67 18.55
CA PHE A 523 -34.82 19.08 17.23
C PHE A 523 -35.37 20.45 16.84
N PRO A 524 -34.69 21.22 16.00
CA PRO A 524 -35.13 22.54 15.58
C PRO A 524 -36.39 22.46 14.72
N ASP A 525 -37.14 23.55 14.64
CA ASP A 525 -38.35 23.64 13.81
C ASP A 525 -38.10 23.32 12.34
N SER A 526 -36.88 23.63 11.84
CA SER A 526 -36.44 23.28 10.49
C SER A 526 -36.40 21.78 10.18
N ALA A 527 -36.33 20.92 11.18
CA ALA A 527 -36.41 19.46 11.02
C ALA A 527 -37.83 18.96 10.68
N PHE A 528 -38.84 19.79 10.88
CA PHE A 528 -40.23 19.48 10.63
C PHE A 528 -40.82 20.33 9.50
N HIS A 529 -40.32 21.51 9.29
CA HIS A 529 -40.78 22.49 8.28
C HIS A 529 -39.67 22.93 7.33
N PRO A 530 -40.01 23.31 6.08
CA PRO A 530 -41.35 23.46 5.49
C PRO A 530 -42.08 22.13 5.27
N GLY A 531 -43.34 22.19 4.86
CA GLY A 531 -44.18 21.01 4.71
C GLY A 531 -44.91 20.68 6.05
N ASN A 532 -45.46 19.48 6.13
CA ASN A 532 -46.08 18.93 7.32
C ASN A 532 -47.08 19.86 8.05
N SER A 533 -47.91 20.56 7.30
CA SER A 533 -48.81 21.60 7.79
C SER A 533 -49.85 21.10 8.83
N LEU A 534 -50.01 19.78 8.95
CA LEU A 534 -50.92 19.12 9.89
C LEU A 534 -50.22 18.60 11.15
N LEU A 535 -48.93 18.87 11.36
CA LEU A 535 -48.23 18.54 12.60
C LEU A 535 -48.65 19.51 13.72
N ILE A 536 -48.88 18.96 14.89
CA ILE A 536 -49.28 19.69 16.08
C ILE A 536 -48.17 19.62 17.12
N PHE A 537 -47.67 20.77 17.52
CA PHE A 537 -46.70 20.87 18.62
C PHE A 537 -47.49 21.16 19.89
N PRO A 538 -47.64 20.19 20.83
CA PRO A 538 -48.34 20.44 22.06
C PRO A 538 -47.66 21.49 22.89
N TYR A 539 -48.39 22.51 23.27
CA TYR A 539 -47.89 23.50 24.21
C TYR A 539 -47.65 22.82 25.57
N LEU A 540 -46.47 22.93 26.15
CA LEU A 540 -46.25 22.63 27.56
C LEU A 540 -47.10 23.61 28.36
N PRO A 541 -48.04 23.16 29.24
CA PRO A 541 -48.69 24.07 30.14
C PRO A 541 -47.64 24.66 31.08
N SER A 542 -47.34 25.95 30.90
CA SER A 542 -46.52 26.68 31.84
C SER A 542 -47.23 26.67 33.20
N SER A 543 -46.66 25.99 34.18
CA SER A 543 -47.10 26.08 35.57
C SER A 543 -46.80 27.45 36.11
N SER A 544 -47.76 28.36 35.99
CA SER A 544 -47.79 29.64 36.76
C SER A 544 -49.16 29.92 37.25
N LYS A 545 -49.29 29.86 38.57
CA LYS A 545 -50.38 30.47 39.33
C LYS A 545 -50.22 31.99 39.27
N GLY A 546 -51.29 32.68 38.86
CA GLY A 546 -51.50 34.11 39.13
C GLY A 546 -52.38 34.76 38.07
N PRO A 547 -53.42 35.61 38.51
CA PRO A 547 -54.36 36.17 37.58
C PRO A 547 -53.79 37.37 36.82
N PRO A 548 -54.46 37.80 35.74
CA PRO A 548 -53.89 38.73 34.75
C PRO A 548 -53.96 40.17 35.23
N ALA A 549 -52.84 40.84 35.20
CA ALA A 549 -52.73 42.29 35.27
C ALA A 549 -52.40 42.84 33.89
N LEU A 550 -53.30 43.70 33.37
CA LEU A 550 -53.09 44.53 32.21
C LEU A 550 -51.85 45.41 32.36
N VAL A 551 -50.85 45.29 31.61
CA VAL A 551 -49.84 46.32 31.49
C VAL A 551 -49.31 46.43 30.07
N ASN A 552 -49.28 47.67 29.60
CA ASN A 552 -48.89 48.24 28.34
C ASN A 552 -47.62 47.69 27.62
N LEU A 553 -47.75 47.57 26.34
CA LEU A 553 -46.69 47.50 25.34
C LEU A 553 -45.62 48.61 25.48
N LYS A 554 -44.48 48.25 25.99
CA LYS A 554 -43.21 48.95 25.65
C LYS A 554 -42.13 47.95 25.32
N GLY A 555 -41.58 48.10 24.15
CA GLY A 555 -40.56 47.19 23.60
C GLY A 555 -39.32 47.10 24.49
N GLY A 556 -39.06 45.87 24.98
CA GLY A 556 -37.88 45.51 25.69
C GLY A 556 -36.94 44.63 24.83
N ARG A 557 -35.88 45.18 24.32
CA ARG A 557 -34.80 44.44 23.68
C ARG A 557 -34.21 43.41 24.62
N SER A 558 -34.44 42.15 24.35
CA SER A 558 -33.76 41.03 25.02
C SER A 558 -32.24 41.14 24.78
N ARG A 559 -31.49 41.34 25.84
CA ARG A 559 -30.02 41.28 25.82
C ARG A 559 -29.58 39.82 25.76
N MET A 560 -29.09 39.40 24.61
CA MET A 560 -28.39 38.10 24.46
C MET A 560 -27.19 37.99 25.41
N LYS A 561 -26.96 36.81 25.94
CA LYS A 561 -25.81 36.52 26.82
C LYS A 561 -24.47 36.83 26.10
N PRO A 562 -23.43 37.34 26.79
CA PRO A 562 -22.18 37.75 26.16
C PRO A 562 -21.49 36.66 25.33
N ALA A 563 -21.57 35.40 25.77
CA ALA A 563 -20.98 34.28 25.06
C ALA A 563 -21.58 34.03 23.65
N ILE A 564 -22.91 34.22 23.49
CA ILE A 564 -23.59 34.06 22.19
C ILE A 564 -23.24 35.21 21.24
N LYS A 565 -23.06 36.44 21.80
CA LYS A 565 -22.58 37.58 21.00
C LYS A 565 -21.16 37.37 20.49
N ILE A 566 -20.28 36.83 21.29
CA ILE A 566 -18.88 36.56 20.91
C ILE A 566 -18.84 35.46 19.82
N ALA A 567 -19.63 34.39 19.96
CA ALA A 567 -19.69 33.33 18.94
C ALA A 567 -20.26 33.82 17.61
N LEU A 568 -21.31 34.67 17.60
CA LEU A 568 -21.86 35.28 16.41
C LEU A 568 -20.91 36.26 15.75
N ILE A 569 -20.16 37.06 16.53
CA ILE A 569 -19.15 37.99 15.99
C ILE A 569 -17.97 37.21 15.40
N ALA A 570 -17.52 36.13 16.06
CA ALA A 570 -16.45 35.28 15.53
C ALA A 570 -16.83 34.58 14.23
N SER A 571 -18.08 34.09 14.10
CA SER A 571 -18.57 33.48 12.86
C SER A 571 -18.72 34.51 11.73
N MET A 572 -19.17 35.73 12.01
CA MET A 572 -19.27 36.82 11.00
C MET A 572 -17.89 37.28 10.56
N VAL A 573 -16.91 37.39 11.45
CA VAL A 573 -15.52 37.74 11.11
C VAL A 573 -14.87 36.62 10.25
N GLY A 574 -15.09 35.35 10.60
CA GLY A 574 -14.64 34.22 9.78
C GLY A 574 -15.22 34.23 8.37
N ALA A 575 -16.53 34.46 8.21
CA ALA A 575 -17.17 34.59 6.90
C ALA A 575 -16.67 35.79 6.10
N ALA A 576 -16.47 36.94 6.75
CA ALA A 576 -15.94 38.14 6.11
C ALA A 576 -14.49 37.95 5.62
N THR A 577 -13.65 37.24 6.39
CA THR A 577 -12.26 36.95 5.96
C THR A 577 -12.22 35.98 4.77
N ILE A 578 -13.09 34.99 4.73
CA ILE A 578 -13.19 34.06 3.59
C ILE A 578 -13.67 34.80 2.34
N ILE A 579 -14.66 35.67 2.47
CA ILE A 579 -15.15 36.49 1.34
C ILE A 579 -14.05 37.46 0.86
N ALA A 580 -13.28 38.07 1.76
CA ALA A 580 -12.17 38.95 1.41
C ALA A 580 -11.05 38.19 0.68
N LEU A 581 -10.70 36.97 1.12
CA LEU A 581 -9.71 36.13 0.46
C LEU A 581 -10.18 35.68 -0.93
N LEU A 582 -11.45 35.31 -1.08
CA LEU A 582 -12.02 34.94 -2.36
C LEU A 582 -12.07 36.13 -3.31
N SER A 583 -12.45 37.32 -2.85
CA SER A 583 -12.44 38.54 -3.68
C SER A 583 -11.03 39.00 -4.05
N MET A 584 -10.04 38.82 -3.17
CA MET A 584 -8.63 39.05 -3.45
C MET A 584 -8.09 38.07 -4.49
N MET A 585 -8.47 36.80 -4.39
CA MET A 585 -8.11 35.78 -5.38
C MET A 585 -8.73 36.07 -6.76
N ILE A 586 -10.00 36.53 -6.81
CA ILE A 586 -10.66 36.93 -8.04
C ILE A 586 -10.00 38.17 -8.60
N TYR A 587 -9.67 39.19 -7.78
CA TYR A 587 -8.96 40.40 -8.18
C TYR A 587 -7.58 40.08 -8.77
N TYR A 588 -6.79 39.19 -8.16
CA TYR A 588 -5.51 38.74 -8.71
C TYR A 588 -5.67 37.96 -10.02
N ARG A 589 -6.72 37.15 -10.18
CA ARG A 589 -6.99 36.46 -11.46
C ARG A 589 -7.42 37.41 -12.59
N THR A 590 -8.10 38.50 -12.28
CA THR A 590 -8.58 39.48 -13.30
C THR A 590 -7.56 40.53 -13.68
N HIS A 591 -6.49 40.70 -12.88
CA HIS A 591 -5.48 41.78 -13.10
C HIS A 591 -4.06 41.25 -13.36
N GLN A 592 -3.91 40.03 -13.85
CA GLN A 592 -2.63 39.63 -14.45
C GLN A 592 -2.47 40.29 -15.83
N PRO A 593 -1.39 41.08 -16.06
CA PRO A 593 -1.16 41.68 -17.35
C PRO A 593 -0.74 40.64 -18.37
N THR A 594 -1.55 40.43 -19.39
CA THR A 594 -1.17 39.71 -20.60
C THR A 594 -0.08 40.51 -21.33
N HIS A 595 1.12 39.98 -21.38
CA HIS A 595 2.19 40.47 -22.24
C HIS A 595 1.85 40.18 -23.71
N GLY A 596 1.32 41.18 -24.37
CA GLY A 596 1.18 41.24 -25.83
C GLY A 596 2.26 42.16 -26.41
N THR A 597 3.12 41.57 -27.19
CA THR A 597 4.13 42.26 -28.02
C THR A 597 3.51 43.25 -28.98
N ARG A 598 3.98 44.48 -28.97
CA ARG A 598 4.02 45.31 -30.17
C ARG A 598 5.13 46.35 -30.15
N SER A 599 5.77 46.43 -31.29
CA SER A 599 6.93 47.18 -31.74
C SER A 599 6.62 48.65 -32.05
N LEU A 600 7.64 49.51 -31.85
CA LEU A 600 8.13 50.66 -32.61
C LEU A 600 7.62 52.07 -32.35
N LYS A 601 8.68 52.90 -32.16
CA LYS A 601 8.91 54.32 -32.54
C LYS A 601 8.49 55.39 -31.55
N GLY A 602 9.47 56.04 -30.98
CA GLY A 602 10.09 57.29 -31.50
C GLY A 602 9.77 58.47 -30.66
N ASP A 603 10.80 59.15 -30.25
CA ASP A 603 11.02 60.59 -30.03
C ASP A 603 10.79 61.22 -28.63
N GLU A 604 11.94 61.53 -28.08
CA GLU A 604 12.51 62.84 -27.61
C GLU A 604 11.90 63.61 -26.43
N ARG A 605 12.87 64.01 -25.60
CA ARG A 605 12.98 65.22 -24.73
C ARG A 605 12.18 65.15 -23.40
N SER A 606 12.76 65.58 -22.35
CA SER A 606 13.92 66.24 -21.81
C SER A 606 13.76 66.47 -20.32
N GLU A 607 14.88 66.50 -19.62
CA GLU A 607 15.20 67.29 -18.41
C GLU A 607 14.57 66.96 -17.05
N GLY A 608 15.47 66.71 -16.15
CA GLY A 608 15.47 67.19 -14.81
C GLY A 608 16.24 66.36 -13.79
N VAL A 609 17.54 66.67 -13.69
CA VAL A 609 18.41 66.30 -12.56
C VAL A 609 18.20 67.34 -11.48
N PRO A 610 18.54 67.28 -10.17
CA PRO A 610 19.79 66.78 -9.62
C PRO A 610 19.66 65.90 -8.34
N GLN A 611 20.69 65.09 -8.11
CA GLN A 611 21.82 65.19 -7.14
C GLN A 611 21.42 64.98 -5.70
N GLU A 612 22.17 64.38 -4.84
CA GLU A 612 23.59 64.03 -4.55
C GLU A 612 23.58 63.01 -3.42
N GLU A 613 24.48 62.27 -3.03
CA GLU A 613 25.90 62.01 -2.98
C GLU A 613 26.05 60.71 -2.19
N GLY A 614 27.01 59.94 -2.21
CA GLY A 614 28.41 59.91 -2.45
C GLY A 614 29.02 58.66 -1.85
N SER A 615 30.02 58.34 -2.43
CA SER A 615 31.45 58.04 -2.40
C SER A 615 31.70 56.58 -2.01
N SER A 616 32.44 55.89 -2.78
CA SER A 616 33.78 55.87 -3.36
C SER A 616 34.61 54.74 -2.68
N ILE A 617 35.40 54.03 -3.27
CA ILE A 617 36.65 54.02 -4.00
C ILE A 617 37.14 52.55 -4.01
N SER A 618 37.75 51.89 -4.87
CA SER A 618 38.50 52.05 -6.15
C SER A 618 39.16 50.69 -6.48
N SER A 619 39.15 50.40 -7.71
CA SER A 619 40.24 50.23 -8.70
C SER A 619 41.14 48.99 -8.51
N SER A 620 41.60 48.29 -9.51
CA SER A 620 42.05 48.64 -10.84
C SER A 620 42.27 47.32 -11.66
N ARG A 621 41.98 47.40 -12.94
CA ARG A 621 42.74 47.20 -14.18
C ARG A 621 43.88 46.15 -14.16
N VAL A 622 43.99 45.26 -15.20
CA VAL A 622 44.48 45.53 -16.56
C VAL A 622 44.33 44.32 -17.49
N ASN A 623 43.76 44.58 -18.68
CA ASN A 623 43.91 44.05 -20.01
C ASN A 623 44.97 43.01 -20.37
N LYS A 624 44.64 42.01 -21.21
CA LYS A 624 44.90 42.00 -22.68
C LYS A 624 44.46 40.68 -23.34
N ASN A 625 43.72 40.82 -24.43
CA ASN A 625 43.59 39.88 -25.55
C ASN A 625 44.85 39.97 -26.49
N PRO A 626 45.01 39.24 -27.61
CA PRO A 626 44.10 38.35 -28.33
C PRO A 626 44.80 37.12 -29.00
N SER A 627 44.02 36.32 -29.67
CA SER A 627 44.14 35.73 -31.02
C SER A 627 43.80 34.25 -31.15
N GLN A 628 42.80 33.97 -31.90
CA GLN A 628 42.64 33.22 -33.16
C GLN A 628 43.12 31.75 -33.12
N SER A 629 42.39 30.75 -33.57
CA SER A 629 41.55 30.61 -34.77
C SER A 629 40.70 29.31 -34.75
N SER A 630 39.48 29.41 -35.22
CA SER A 630 38.75 28.61 -36.24
C SER A 630 38.81 27.09 -36.16
N ALA A 631 37.69 26.35 -36.25
CA ALA A 631 36.61 26.33 -37.22
C ALA A 631 35.44 25.50 -36.74
N SER A 632 34.29 26.04 -36.87
CA SER A 632 32.99 25.68 -37.29
C SER A 632 32.69 24.22 -37.74
N LEU A 633 31.60 23.65 -37.26
CA LEU A 633 30.48 23.24 -38.11
C LEU A 633 29.22 22.99 -37.26
N SER A 634 28.25 23.81 -37.49
CA SER A 634 26.86 23.78 -37.05
C SER A 634 26.09 22.76 -37.85
N PHE A 635 25.06 22.12 -37.22
CA PHE A 635 23.85 21.84 -37.95
C PHE A 635 22.62 22.05 -37.05
N HIS A 636 21.69 22.78 -37.63
CA HIS A 636 20.48 23.33 -37.04
C HIS A 636 19.36 22.30 -36.85
N GLN A 637 18.55 22.58 -35.84
CA GLN A 637 17.14 22.29 -35.74
C GLN A 637 16.34 22.82 -36.92
N SER A 638 15.21 22.17 -37.23
CA SER A 638 13.92 22.88 -37.32
C SER A 638 12.72 21.93 -37.39
N ASN A 639 11.74 22.34 -36.64
CA ASN A 639 10.37 21.86 -36.56
C ASN A 639 9.50 22.26 -37.75
N SER A 640 8.39 21.55 -37.88
CA SER A 640 7.01 22.02 -38.08
C SER A 640 6.31 21.74 -39.38
N LEU A 641 5.28 20.96 -39.29
CA LEU A 641 3.83 21.25 -39.49
C LEU A 641 3.32 21.76 -40.87
N THR A 642 2.42 20.94 -41.39
CA THR A 642 1.11 21.23 -42.01
C THR A 642 0.95 21.57 -43.47
N GLN A 643 0.13 20.72 -44.06
CA GLN A 643 -1.04 20.95 -44.94
C GLN A 643 -0.89 21.27 -46.45
N MET A 644 -1.52 20.36 -47.19
CA MET A 644 -2.40 20.50 -48.34
C MET A 644 -1.95 21.23 -49.64
N GLY A 645 -2.10 20.51 -50.74
CA GLY A 645 -2.61 21.11 -51.95
C GLY A 645 -1.93 20.73 -53.29
N SER A 646 -2.47 19.71 -53.85
CA SER A 646 -2.73 19.56 -55.31
C SER A 646 -1.71 19.98 -56.39
N ALA A 647 -1.41 19.02 -57.22
CA ALA A 647 -1.46 19.05 -58.70
C ALA A 647 -0.16 19.31 -59.51
N TYR A 648 -0.02 18.38 -60.42
CA TYR A 648 0.63 18.38 -61.76
C TYR A 648 2.09 17.94 -61.91
N ASP A 649 2.17 16.76 -62.52
CA ASP A 649 3.19 16.11 -63.34
C ASP A 649 3.70 17.01 -64.51
N PRO A 650 4.75 16.66 -65.31
CA PRO A 650 5.34 15.34 -65.57
C PRO A 650 6.87 15.34 -65.84
N GLY A 651 7.44 14.15 -65.94
CA GLY A 651 8.49 13.95 -66.89
C GLY A 651 9.65 13.01 -66.55
N ASN A 652 9.55 11.76 -67.05
CA ASN A 652 10.53 10.86 -67.70
C ASN A 652 11.92 10.67 -67.09
N THR A 653 12.52 9.55 -67.05
CA THR A 653 12.60 8.31 -67.85
C THR A 653 13.42 7.22 -67.13
N SER A 654 13.01 6.02 -67.32
CA SER A 654 13.62 4.74 -67.70
C SER A 654 14.54 4.06 -66.70
N SER A 655 14.46 2.77 -66.47
CA SER A 655 14.27 1.60 -67.33
C SER A 655 13.98 0.32 -66.51
N VAL A 656 13.17 -0.49 -67.09
CA VAL A 656 12.73 -1.86 -66.82
C VAL A 656 13.79 -2.88 -67.32
N PRO A 657 13.79 -4.21 -67.01
CA PRO A 657 12.70 -5.12 -67.22
C PRO A 657 12.54 -6.24 -66.14
N GLN A 658 11.36 -6.69 -65.83
CA GLN A 658 10.52 -7.78 -66.39
C GLN A 658 10.97 -9.19 -65.99
N LYS A 659 10.18 -10.15 -65.67
CA LYS A 659 8.88 -10.69 -66.19
C LYS A 659 8.29 -11.64 -65.15
N SER A 660 7.15 -12.01 -65.01
CA SER A 660 5.83 -12.14 -65.70
C SER A 660 5.10 -13.31 -65.04
N LYS A 661 3.85 -13.47 -64.91
CA LYS A 661 2.60 -13.26 -65.60
C LYS A 661 1.57 -14.13 -64.88
N GLU A 662 0.42 -13.67 -64.65
CA GLU A 662 -0.92 -13.72 -65.30
C GLU A 662 -1.75 -14.93 -64.85
N HIS A 663 -3.11 -14.97 -64.64
CA HIS A 663 -4.21 -14.19 -65.12
C HIS A 663 -5.43 -14.50 -64.20
N LEU A 664 -6.31 -13.56 -63.77
CA LEU A 664 -7.58 -13.08 -64.32
C LEU A 664 -8.60 -14.20 -64.66
N GLU A 665 -9.79 -14.19 -64.19
CA GLU A 665 -11.04 -13.46 -64.36
C GLU A 665 -12.17 -14.11 -63.60
N SER A 666 -12.98 -13.43 -62.89
CA SER A 666 -14.35 -13.00 -62.87
C SER A 666 -15.40 -13.84 -63.64
N ILE A 667 -16.54 -14.00 -63.02
CA ILE A 667 -17.90 -13.72 -63.51
C ILE A 667 -18.98 -14.66 -62.87
N THR A 668 -19.83 -14.05 -62.08
CA THR A 668 -21.27 -14.15 -61.92
C THR A 668 -22.10 -15.44 -62.12
N LYS A 669 -22.95 -15.56 -61.11
CA LYS A 669 -24.42 -15.87 -61.19
C LYS A 669 -24.94 -17.29 -61.20
N ASP A 670 -25.82 -17.45 -60.21
CA ASP A 670 -27.16 -18.09 -60.18
C ASP A 670 -27.31 -19.61 -60.16
N GLY A 671 -28.06 -19.99 -59.18
CA GLY A 671 -29.16 -20.94 -59.47
C GLY A 671 -29.18 -22.24 -58.67
N GLY A 672 -29.96 -22.26 -57.64
CA GLY A 672 -31.00 -23.29 -57.55
C GLY A 672 -30.73 -24.59 -56.76
N LEU A 673 -31.41 -24.63 -55.61
CA LEU A 673 -32.26 -25.73 -55.12
C LEU A 673 -31.77 -27.20 -55.29
N THR A 674 -31.60 -27.91 -54.20
CA THR A 674 -32.52 -28.95 -53.69
C THR A 674 -31.93 -29.78 -52.58
N SER A 675 -32.69 -29.89 -51.52
CA SER A 675 -32.55 -30.96 -50.51
C SER A 675 -33.08 -32.25 -51.08
N PRO A 676 -32.79 -33.40 -50.51
CA PRO A 676 -33.78 -34.07 -49.68
C PRO A 676 -33.22 -34.80 -48.45
N HIS A 677 -33.90 -34.64 -47.41
CA HIS A 677 -34.69 -35.50 -46.53
C HIS A 677 -34.26 -36.93 -46.22
N LEU A 678 -34.43 -37.24 -44.93
CA LEU A 678 -34.86 -38.41 -44.19
C LEU A 678 -33.73 -39.35 -43.73
N SER A 679 -33.74 -39.85 -42.51
CA SER A 679 -34.83 -40.11 -41.53
C SER A 679 -34.28 -40.44 -40.15
N SER A 680 -34.95 -39.95 -39.20
CA SER A 680 -35.29 -40.38 -37.84
C SER A 680 -34.83 -41.74 -37.32
N SER A 681 -34.40 -41.80 -36.08
CA SER A 681 -35.02 -42.66 -35.07
C SER A 681 -34.68 -42.21 -33.62
N ASN A 682 -35.70 -42.24 -32.82
CA ASN A 682 -35.81 -41.90 -31.41
C ASN A 682 -35.04 -42.82 -30.48
N ALA A 683 -34.50 -42.26 -29.40
CA ALA A 683 -34.67 -42.75 -28.02
C ALA A 683 -34.03 -41.76 -27.00
N SER A 684 -34.82 -41.30 -26.08
CA SER A 684 -34.44 -40.67 -24.77
C SER A 684 -34.85 -41.66 -23.68
N PRO A 685 -34.51 -41.43 -22.38
CA PRO A 685 -33.51 -40.62 -21.73
C PRO A 685 -32.75 -41.38 -20.62
N SER A 686 -31.62 -40.86 -20.21
CA SER A 686 -31.11 -41.12 -18.83
C SER A 686 -30.26 -39.97 -18.34
N LYS A 687 -30.45 -39.70 -17.05
CA LYS A 687 -30.07 -38.55 -16.26
C LYS A 687 -28.56 -38.25 -16.22
N SER A 688 -28.24 -36.96 -16.35
CA SER A 688 -26.98 -36.34 -16.08
C SER A 688 -26.65 -36.26 -14.58
N PRO A 689 -25.37 -36.20 -14.22
CA PRO A 689 -24.95 -35.47 -13.04
C PRO A 689 -24.30 -34.14 -13.42
N LEU A 690 -24.45 -33.20 -12.53
CA LEU A 690 -24.00 -31.81 -12.53
C LEU A 690 -22.55 -31.62 -13.06
N SER A 691 -22.41 -30.75 -14.02
CA SER A 691 -21.12 -30.12 -14.34
C SER A 691 -20.97 -28.85 -13.50
N SER A 692 -19.87 -28.80 -12.73
CA SER A 692 -19.39 -27.61 -12.06
C SER A 692 -18.93 -26.59 -13.10
N ASP A 693 -19.53 -25.41 -13.10
CA ASP A 693 -19.07 -24.26 -13.88
C ASP A 693 -17.71 -23.78 -13.36
N THR A 694 -16.69 -24.05 -14.15
CA THR A 694 -15.40 -23.36 -14.03
C THR A 694 -15.45 -22.07 -14.86
N PRO A 695 -14.86 -20.95 -14.38
CA PRO A 695 -14.83 -19.67 -15.12
C PRO A 695 -14.13 -19.86 -16.47
N GLY A 696 -14.67 -19.23 -17.50
CA GLY A 696 -14.16 -19.35 -18.86
C GLY A 696 -12.71 -18.91 -18.98
N VAL A 697 -11.83 -19.87 -19.22
CA VAL A 697 -10.40 -19.66 -19.44
C VAL A 697 -10.19 -19.07 -20.82
N LEU A 698 -9.48 -17.95 -20.88
CA LEU A 698 -9.15 -17.26 -22.12
C LEU A 698 -8.14 -18.11 -22.92
N ARG A 699 -8.58 -18.74 -23.98
CA ARG A 699 -7.71 -19.53 -24.87
C ARG A 699 -7.04 -18.60 -25.87
N VAL A 700 -5.71 -18.43 -25.71
CA VAL A 700 -4.89 -17.64 -26.64
C VAL A 700 -4.23 -18.60 -27.64
N ARG A 701 -4.48 -18.39 -28.94
CA ARG A 701 -3.69 -19.06 -30.01
C ARG A 701 -2.47 -18.20 -30.32
N SER A 702 -1.29 -18.80 -30.41
CA SER A 702 -0.08 -18.10 -30.85
C SER A 702 -0.27 -17.56 -32.26
N PRO A 703 -0.08 -16.26 -32.54
CA PRO A 703 -0.31 -15.68 -33.86
C PRO A 703 0.81 -15.96 -34.84
N ASP A 704 2.01 -16.43 -34.44
CA ASP A 704 3.18 -16.64 -35.31
C ASP A 704 3.60 -18.12 -35.32
N LYS A 705 3.93 -18.64 -36.49
CA LYS A 705 4.54 -19.96 -36.60
C LYS A 705 5.92 -19.96 -35.97
N LEU A 706 6.17 -20.87 -35.04
CA LEU A 706 7.47 -21.05 -34.37
C LEU A 706 8.52 -21.55 -35.39
N ALA A 707 9.43 -20.67 -35.84
CA ALA A 707 10.43 -20.95 -36.87
C ALA A 707 11.79 -21.38 -36.27
N GLY A 708 11.86 -21.70 -34.97
CA GLY A 708 13.08 -22.02 -34.25
C GLY A 708 13.32 -23.53 -34.06
N ASN A 709 14.28 -23.82 -33.17
CA ASN A 709 14.70 -25.18 -32.85
C ASN A 709 14.08 -25.68 -31.56
N LEU A 710 13.27 -26.71 -31.64
CA LEU A 710 12.74 -27.47 -30.50
C LEU A 710 13.70 -28.62 -30.15
N HIS A 711 14.02 -28.75 -28.87
CA HIS A 711 14.88 -29.80 -28.32
C HIS A 711 14.14 -30.50 -27.15
N LEU A 712 13.83 -31.79 -27.36
CA LEU A 712 13.24 -32.65 -26.32
C LEU A 712 14.32 -33.52 -25.67
N PHE A 713 14.20 -33.76 -24.37
CA PHE A 713 15.12 -34.57 -23.59
C PHE A 713 14.66 -36.02 -23.39
N ASP A 714 13.36 -36.26 -23.56
CA ASP A 714 12.75 -37.57 -23.45
C ASP A 714 12.39 -38.07 -24.82
N GLY A 715 12.99 -39.20 -25.25
CA GLY A 715 12.75 -39.81 -26.54
C GLY A 715 11.36 -40.43 -26.71
N SER A 716 10.58 -40.52 -25.65
CA SER A 716 9.18 -40.95 -25.69
C SER A 716 8.22 -39.84 -26.13
N LEU A 717 8.67 -38.58 -26.06
CA LEU A 717 7.91 -37.43 -26.50
C LEU A 717 8.31 -37.04 -27.93
N THR A 718 7.36 -37.13 -28.85
CA THR A 718 7.57 -36.77 -30.24
C THR A 718 6.52 -35.76 -30.68
N PHE A 719 6.88 -34.49 -30.70
CA PHE A 719 6.09 -33.42 -31.31
C PHE A 719 7.01 -32.35 -31.92
N THR A 720 6.51 -31.62 -32.88
CA THR A 720 7.23 -30.61 -33.63
C THR A 720 7.01 -29.21 -33.09
N ALA A 721 7.86 -28.25 -33.47
CA ALA A 721 7.64 -26.83 -33.16
C ALA A 721 6.35 -26.31 -33.83
N GLU A 722 5.94 -26.87 -34.94
CA GLU A 722 4.69 -26.51 -35.61
C GLU A 722 3.47 -26.98 -34.85
N GLU A 723 3.45 -28.22 -34.36
CA GLU A 723 2.39 -28.75 -33.47
C GLU A 723 2.32 -27.95 -32.17
N LEU A 724 3.46 -27.57 -31.59
CA LEU A 724 3.52 -26.72 -30.41
C LEU A 724 2.93 -25.32 -30.70
N SER A 725 3.18 -24.74 -31.86
CA SER A 725 2.63 -23.45 -32.29
C SER A 725 1.12 -23.46 -32.51
N CYS A 726 0.58 -24.60 -32.90
CA CYS A 726 -0.86 -24.79 -33.14
C CYS A 726 -1.62 -25.21 -31.88
N ALA A 727 -0.91 -25.66 -30.84
CA ALA A 727 -1.51 -26.14 -29.59
C ALA A 727 -2.32 -25.05 -28.88
N PRO A 728 -3.57 -25.31 -28.51
CA PRO A 728 -4.30 -24.37 -27.66
C PRO A 728 -3.60 -24.22 -26.31
N ALA A 729 -3.34 -22.99 -25.93
CA ALA A 729 -2.60 -22.64 -24.71
C ALA A 729 -3.42 -21.73 -23.79
N GLU A 730 -3.38 -22.03 -22.49
CA GLU A 730 -4.03 -21.28 -21.44
C GLU A 730 -2.96 -20.64 -20.56
N VAL A 731 -3.10 -19.36 -20.20
CA VAL A 731 -2.19 -18.71 -19.27
C VAL A 731 -2.43 -19.25 -17.85
N VAL A 732 -1.43 -19.90 -17.28
CA VAL A 732 -1.46 -20.43 -15.91
C VAL A 732 -0.99 -19.37 -14.91
N GLY A 733 0.03 -18.58 -15.29
CA GLY A 733 0.57 -17.54 -14.41
C GLY A 733 1.70 -16.76 -15.06
N ARG A 734 2.16 -15.72 -14.36
CA ARG A 734 3.30 -14.90 -14.77
C ARG A 734 4.31 -14.80 -13.62
N SER A 735 5.56 -14.63 -13.96
CA SER A 735 6.66 -14.48 -13.00
C SER A 735 7.69 -13.48 -13.52
N CYS A 736 8.67 -13.11 -12.70
CA CYS A 736 9.81 -12.28 -13.13
C CYS A 736 10.54 -12.86 -14.36
N HIS A 737 10.51 -14.17 -14.57
CA HIS A 737 11.14 -14.82 -15.71
C HIS A 737 10.30 -14.82 -16.99
N GLY A 738 9.00 -14.57 -16.91
CA GLY A 738 8.08 -14.62 -18.04
C GLY A 738 6.74 -15.27 -17.72
N ALA A 739 6.01 -15.68 -18.74
CA ALA A 739 4.68 -16.24 -18.62
C ALA A 739 4.69 -17.79 -18.66
N LEU A 740 3.85 -18.41 -17.86
CA LEU A 740 3.64 -19.87 -17.83
C LEU A 740 2.32 -20.20 -18.52
N TYR A 741 2.38 -21.08 -19.50
CA TYR A 741 1.23 -21.54 -20.23
C TYR A 741 1.02 -23.04 -20.03
N LYS A 742 -0.23 -23.46 -19.98
CA LYS A 742 -0.64 -24.85 -20.13
C LYS A 742 -1.02 -25.06 -21.59
N ALA A 743 -0.27 -25.88 -22.31
CA ALA A 743 -0.54 -26.21 -23.70
C ALA A 743 -1.02 -27.65 -23.81
N THR A 744 -2.02 -27.89 -24.68
CA THR A 744 -2.56 -29.21 -24.93
C THR A 744 -2.35 -29.54 -26.42
N LEU A 745 -1.55 -30.55 -26.71
CA LEU A 745 -1.33 -31.01 -28.08
C LEU A 745 -2.56 -31.77 -28.59
N ASP A 746 -2.67 -31.90 -29.89
CA ASP A 746 -3.75 -32.68 -30.54
C ASP A 746 -3.74 -34.17 -30.11
N SER A 747 -2.58 -34.69 -29.71
CA SER A 747 -2.44 -36.02 -29.11
C SER A 747 -3.08 -36.14 -27.72
N GLY A 748 -3.61 -35.06 -27.14
CA GLY A 748 -4.12 -35.00 -25.76
C GLY A 748 -3.04 -34.84 -24.70
N TYR A 749 -1.78 -34.73 -25.07
CA TYR A 749 -0.67 -34.52 -24.11
C TYR A 749 -0.67 -33.08 -23.62
N VAL A 750 -0.62 -32.90 -22.28
CA VAL A 750 -0.64 -31.58 -21.64
C VAL A 750 0.73 -31.27 -21.07
N MET A 751 1.23 -30.09 -21.40
CA MET A 751 2.53 -29.59 -20.95
C MET A 751 2.44 -28.19 -20.37
N ALA A 752 3.43 -27.84 -19.52
CA ALA A 752 3.63 -26.49 -19.04
C ALA A 752 4.80 -25.84 -19.79
N ILE A 753 4.56 -24.67 -20.37
CA ILE A 753 5.52 -23.93 -21.19
C ILE A 753 5.80 -22.62 -20.50
N LYS A 754 7.05 -22.42 -20.05
CA LYS A 754 7.52 -21.15 -19.53
C LYS A 754 8.16 -20.36 -20.67
N TRP A 755 7.49 -19.29 -21.08
CA TRP A 755 7.97 -18.35 -22.08
C TRP A 755 8.79 -17.27 -21.39
N LEU A 756 10.10 -17.25 -21.68
CA LEU A 756 11.04 -16.34 -21.03
C LEU A 756 10.91 -14.91 -21.55
N LYS A 757 11.06 -13.93 -20.66
CA LYS A 757 11.16 -12.51 -21.02
C LYS A 757 12.34 -12.26 -21.97
N GLU A 758 12.26 -11.21 -22.77
CA GLU A 758 13.33 -10.75 -23.63
C GLU A 758 14.54 -10.30 -22.80
N GLY A 759 15.75 -10.58 -23.30
CA GLY A 759 17.01 -10.15 -22.69
C GLY A 759 17.50 -10.93 -21.46
N ILE A 760 16.64 -11.74 -20.81
CA ILE A 760 17.02 -12.43 -19.57
C ILE A 760 17.77 -13.76 -19.80
N ALA A 761 17.67 -14.37 -20.95
CA ALA A 761 18.32 -15.66 -21.25
C ALA A 761 19.78 -15.50 -21.68
N LYS A 762 20.67 -16.38 -21.24
CA LYS A 762 22.06 -16.47 -21.72
C LYS A 762 22.12 -16.74 -23.23
N GLY A 763 23.26 -16.44 -23.85
CA GLY A 763 23.46 -16.73 -25.25
C GLY A 763 23.26 -18.21 -25.62
N LYS A 764 22.82 -18.50 -26.86
CA LYS A 764 22.33 -19.80 -27.33
C LYS A 764 23.21 -21.01 -26.92
N LYS A 765 24.53 -20.89 -27.00
CA LYS A 765 25.48 -21.98 -26.65
C LYS A 765 25.44 -22.30 -25.15
N ASP A 766 25.48 -21.27 -24.31
CA ASP A 766 25.51 -21.44 -22.86
C ASP A 766 24.15 -21.89 -22.35
N PHE A 767 23.07 -21.28 -22.86
CA PHE A 767 21.72 -21.68 -22.55
C PHE A 767 21.51 -23.19 -22.87
N ALA A 768 21.79 -23.62 -24.10
CA ALA A 768 21.60 -25.01 -24.52
C ALA A 768 22.42 -26.00 -23.67
N ARG A 769 23.67 -25.61 -23.31
CA ARG A 769 24.52 -26.44 -22.46
C ARG A 769 23.94 -26.62 -21.07
N GLU A 770 23.53 -25.53 -20.44
CA GLU A 770 23.02 -25.59 -19.07
C GLU A 770 21.61 -26.19 -18.99
N VAL A 771 20.69 -25.86 -19.92
CA VAL A 771 19.37 -26.50 -19.99
C VAL A 771 19.48 -28.00 -20.21
N LYS A 772 20.44 -28.48 -21.03
CA LYS A 772 20.66 -29.93 -21.23
C LYS A 772 21.11 -30.63 -19.94
N LYS A 773 21.94 -29.98 -19.11
CA LYS A 773 22.33 -30.50 -17.80
C LYS A 773 21.14 -30.58 -16.86
N LEU A 774 20.32 -29.52 -16.83
CA LEU A 774 19.10 -29.51 -16.01
C LEU A 774 18.09 -30.55 -16.48
N GLY A 775 17.95 -30.74 -17.79
CA GLY A 775 17.10 -31.75 -18.39
C GLY A 775 17.46 -33.20 -18.09
N SER A 776 18.68 -33.48 -17.60
CA SER A 776 19.10 -34.83 -17.19
C SER A 776 18.74 -35.17 -15.71
N ILE A 777 18.24 -34.19 -14.94
CA ILE A 777 17.94 -34.39 -13.51
C ILE A 777 16.57 -35.05 -13.36
N ARG A 778 16.51 -36.11 -12.55
CA ARG A 778 15.27 -36.83 -12.20
C ARG A 778 15.22 -37.08 -10.69
N HIS A 779 14.11 -36.71 -10.07
CA HIS A 779 13.82 -36.98 -8.65
C HIS A 779 12.30 -37.04 -8.46
N PRO A 780 11.76 -37.91 -7.60
CA PRO A 780 10.31 -38.04 -7.39
C PRO A 780 9.60 -36.76 -6.95
N ASN A 781 10.31 -35.90 -6.23
CA ASN A 781 9.77 -34.60 -5.76
C ASN A 781 10.22 -33.40 -6.62
N LEU A 782 10.57 -33.61 -7.88
CA LEU A 782 11.03 -32.56 -8.79
C LEU A 782 10.28 -32.64 -10.12
N VAL A 783 9.72 -31.55 -10.60
CA VAL A 783 9.10 -31.48 -11.90
C VAL A 783 10.19 -31.51 -12.97
N SER A 784 10.26 -32.61 -13.72
CA SER A 784 11.32 -32.80 -14.71
C SER A 784 11.19 -31.89 -15.91
N LEU A 785 12.32 -31.32 -16.34
CA LEU A 785 12.45 -30.61 -17.58
C LEU A 785 12.33 -31.57 -18.75
N GLN A 786 11.43 -31.29 -19.73
CA GLN A 786 11.15 -32.16 -20.86
C GLN A 786 11.81 -31.67 -22.15
N GLY A 787 12.00 -30.35 -22.27
CA GLY A 787 12.61 -29.77 -23.44
C GLY A 787 12.77 -28.26 -23.35
N TYR A 788 13.26 -27.70 -24.43
CA TYR A 788 13.29 -26.24 -24.64
C TYR A 788 13.12 -25.89 -26.10
N TYR A 789 12.61 -24.67 -26.34
CA TYR A 789 12.55 -24.08 -27.67
C TYR A 789 13.44 -22.84 -27.73
N TRP A 790 14.16 -22.70 -28.83
CA TRP A 790 14.99 -21.53 -29.13
C TRP A 790 14.63 -20.97 -30.50
N GLY A 791 13.88 -19.85 -30.49
CA GLY A 791 13.48 -19.15 -31.70
C GLY A 791 14.49 -18.11 -32.19
N PRO A 792 14.25 -17.58 -33.39
CA PRO A 792 15.11 -16.56 -34.01
C PRO A 792 15.01 -15.19 -33.32
N LYS A 793 13.85 -14.85 -32.79
CA LYS A 793 13.61 -13.58 -32.06
C LYS A 793 14.00 -13.68 -30.58
N ASP A 794 14.35 -12.58 -29.98
CA ASP A 794 14.91 -12.60 -28.61
C ASP A 794 13.87 -12.96 -27.56
N HIS A 795 12.61 -12.67 -27.81
CA HIS A 795 11.47 -13.07 -26.97
C HIS A 795 10.98 -14.50 -27.23
N GLU A 796 11.55 -15.25 -28.20
CA GLU A 796 11.09 -16.61 -28.53
C GLU A 796 11.94 -17.68 -27.85
N LYS A 797 11.99 -17.69 -26.52
CA LYS A 797 12.73 -18.70 -25.75
C LYS A 797 11.81 -19.33 -24.73
N MET A 798 11.70 -20.66 -24.74
CA MET A 798 10.76 -21.39 -23.88
C MET A 798 11.43 -22.56 -23.20
N ILE A 799 10.96 -22.86 -22.01
CA ILE A 799 11.28 -24.07 -21.24
C ILE A 799 9.99 -24.89 -21.16
N ILE A 800 10.13 -26.20 -21.40
CA ILE A 800 9.00 -27.13 -21.45
C ILE A 800 9.12 -28.13 -20.31
N THR A 801 8.08 -28.25 -19.49
CA THR A 801 7.98 -29.19 -18.37
C THR A 801 6.67 -29.95 -18.45
N LYS A 802 6.55 -31.04 -17.68
CA LYS A 802 5.26 -31.72 -17.53
C LYS A 802 4.27 -30.79 -16.82
N TYR A 803 3.05 -30.70 -17.34
CA TYR A 803 2.00 -30.01 -16.61
C TYR A 803 1.52 -30.87 -15.44
N ILE A 804 1.45 -30.28 -14.26
CA ILE A 804 0.95 -30.92 -13.04
C ILE A 804 -0.36 -30.21 -12.67
N ASN A 805 -1.43 -30.99 -12.60
CA ASN A 805 -2.73 -30.45 -12.17
C ASN A 805 -2.80 -30.43 -10.64
N ALA A 806 -2.07 -29.50 -10.03
CA ALA A 806 -1.96 -29.33 -8.60
C ALA A 806 -1.87 -27.86 -8.23
N GLN A 807 -2.30 -27.50 -7.03
CA GLN A 807 -2.13 -26.18 -6.47
C GLN A 807 -0.78 -26.06 -5.76
N CYS A 808 -0.25 -24.83 -5.64
CA CYS A 808 1.00 -24.61 -4.91
C CYS A 808 0.78 -24.59 -3.38
N LEU A 809 1.83 -24.79 -2.60
CA LEU A 809 1.80 -24.77 -1.15
C LEU A 809 1.23 -23.45 -0.60
N ALA A 810 1.62 -22.30 -1.18
CA ALA A 810 1.08 -21.00 -0.78
C ALA A 810 -0.46 -20.92 -0.84
N PHE A 811 -1.08 -21.62 -1.78
CA PHE A 811 -2.54 -21.65 -1.92
C PHE A 811 -3.24 -22.35 -0.74
N TYR A 812 -2.60 -23.34 -0.13
CA TYR A 812 -3.13 -24.07 1.03
C TYR A 812 -2.86 -23.36 2.37
N LEU A 813 -1.91 -22.40 2.39
CA LEU A 813 -1.58 -21.60 3.57
C LEU A 813 -2.37 -20.30 3.67
N GLN A 814 -2.97 -19.82 2.58
CA GLN A 814 -3.80 -18.61 2.59
C GLN A 814 -5.17 -18.90 3.23
N GLU A 815 -5.46 -18.25 4.36
CA GLU A 815 -6.80 -18.22 4.96
C GLU A 815 -7.77 -17.46 4.06
N SER A 816 -8.41 -18.15 3.12
CA SER A 816 -9.53 -17.61 2.35
C SER A 816 -10.76 -18.50 2.53
N GLU A 817 -11.60 -18.16 3.52
CA GLU A 817 -12.96 -18.67 3.53
C GLU A 817 -13.77 -18.09 2.33
N PRO A 818 -14.65 -18.83 1.65
CA PRO A 818 -15.24 -20.10 2.02
C PRO A 818 -15.01 -21.22 0.98
N ARG A 819 -13.84 -21.80 0.94
CA ARG A 819 -13.64 -23.02 0.15
C ARG A 819 -13.29 -24.15 1.14
N LYS A 820 -14.16 -25.18 1.23
CA LYS A 820 -13.86 -26.47 1.85
C LYS A 820 -12.74 -27.18 1.07
N LEU A 821 -11.55 -26.59 1.01
CA LEU A 821 -10.36 -27.35 0.69
C LEU A 821 -9.87 -28.02 1.97
N GLN A 822 -9.34 -29.22 1.82
CA GLN A 822 -8.75 -29.99 2.89
C GLN A 822 -7.59 -29.19 3.49
N SER A 823 -7.71 -28.77 4.74
CA SER A 823 -6.63 -28.12 5.48
C SER A 823 -5.47 -29.10 5.67
N LEU A 824 -4.24 -28.60 5.61
CA LEU A 824 -3.05 -29.42 5.84
C LEU A 824 -2.94 -29.78 7.33
N SER A 825 -3.02 -31.07 7.65
CA SER A 825 -2.77 -31.60 8.99
C SER A 825 -1.30 -31.48 9.39
N LEU A 826 -0.96 -31.66 10.66
CA LEU A 826 0.44 -31.68 11.13
C LEU A 826 1.26 -32.74 10.37
N ASP A 827 0.72 -33.96 10.19
CA ASP A 827 1.38 -35.03 9.45
C ASP A 827 1.61 -34.66 7.98
N ASP A 828 0.65 -33.97 7.35
CA ASP A 828 0.83 -33.49 5.99
C ASP A 828 1.96 -32.45 5.91
N ARG A 829 1.99 -31.48 6.82
CA ARG A 829 3.01 -30.42 6.86
C ARG A 829 4.40 -30.98 7.12
N LEU A 830 4.53 -31.91 8.05
CA LEU A 830 5.79 -32.59 8.34
C LEU A 830 6.25 -33.45 7.14
N ARG A 831 5.34 -34.20 6.51
CA ARG A 831 5.64 -35.01 5.32
C ARG A 831 6.07 -34.10 4.15
N ILE A 832 5.42 -32.95 3.94
CA ILE A 832 5.83 -31.96 2.94
C ILE A 832 7.25 -31.48 3.26
N ALA A 833 7.52 -31.07 4.50
CA ALA A 833 8.83 -30.59 4.94
C ALA A 833 9.93 -31.61 4.67
N VAL A 834 9.75 -32.89 5.09
CA VAL A 834 10.73 -33.98 4.90
C VAL A 834 10.97 -34.25 3.41
N ASN A 835 9.94 -34.28 2.58
CA ASN A 835 10.09 -34.56 1.15
C ASN A 835 10.74 -33.40 0.38
N VAL A 836 10.47 -32.14 0.74
CA VAL A 836 11.18 -30.97 0.20
C VAL A 836 12.65 -31.02 0.62
N ALA A 837 12.94 -31.27 1.90
CA ALA A 837 14.30 -31.41 2.40
C ALA A 837 15.06 -32.54 1.69
N ARG A 838 14.43 -33.70 1.45
CA ARG A 838 15.01 -34.81 0.68
C ARG A 838 15.38 -34.41 -0.74
N CYS A 839 14.50 -33.68 -1.42
CA CYS A 839 14.75 -33.19 -2.77
C CYS A 839 15.90 -32.16 -2.81
N LEU A 840 15.95 -31.23 -1.87
CA LEU A 840 17.03 -30.25 -1.75
C LEU A 840 18.36 -30.94 -1.39
N ASN A 841 18.36 -31.92 -0.50
CA ASN A 841 19.54 -32.73 -0.18
C ASN A 841 20.09 -33.43 -1.43
N PHE A 842 19.23 -34.00 -2.26
CA PHE A 842 19.63 -34.60 -3.54
C PHE A 842 20.27 -33.56 -4.47
N LEU A 843 19.65 -32.39 -4.64
CA LEU A 843 20.18 -31.30 -5.49
C LEU A 843 21.55 -30.81 -4.97
N HIS A 844 21.71 -30.65 -3.65
CA HIS A 844 22.92 -30.09 -3.04
C HIS A 844 24.08 -31.11 -3.03
N ASN A 845 23.82 -32.31 -2.57
CA ASN A 845 24.91 -33.28 -2.30
C ASN A 845 25.19 -34.22 -3.46
N GLU A 846 24.18 -34.58 -4.27
CA GLU A 846 24.42 -35.47 -5.42
C GLU A 846 24.65 -34.71 -6.71
N ARG A 847 24.09 -33.52 -6.86
CA ARG A 847 24.18 -32.70 -8.07
C ARG A 847 25.07 -31.47 -7.92
N ALA A 848 25.38 -31.05 -6.70
CA ALA A 848 26.15 -29.85 -6.35
C ALA A 848 25.55 -28.56 -6.98
N ILE A 849 24.23 -28.45 -7.01
CA ILE A 849 23.51 -27.30 -7.56
C ILE A 849 22.45 -26.80 -6.57
N PRO A 850 22.29 -25.49 -6.42
CA PRO A 850 21.15 -24.92 -5.69
C PRO A 850 19.87 -24.98 -6.52
N HIS A 851 18.74 -25.08 -5.84
CA HIS A 851 17.42 -24.82 -6.42
C HIS A 851 17.35 -23.36 -6.90
N GLY A 852 17.72 -22.44 -6.04
CA GLY A 852 17.97 -21.03 -6.33
C GLY A 852 16.72 -20.18 -6.58
N ASN A 853 15.51 -20.75 -6.48
CA ASN A 853 14.22 -20.06 -6.61
C ASN A 853 13.17 -20.75 -5.72
N LEU A 854 13.60 -21.15 -4.52
CA LEU A 854 12.76 -21.89 -3.59
C LEU A 854 11.80 -20.94 -2.88
N LYS A 855 10.50 -21.22 -2.95
CA LYS A 855 9.42 -20.49 -2.31
C LYS A 855 8.13 -21.32 -2.35
N SER A 856 7.17 -21.06 -1.49
CA SER A 856 5.93 -21.85 -1.38
C SER A 856 5.09 -21.85 -2.68
N THR A 857 5.17 -20.79 -3.51
CA THR A 857 4.54 -20.76 -4.84
C THR A 857 5.19 -21.70 -5.87
N ASN A 858 6.41 -22.17 -5.63
CA ASN A 858 7.14 -23.11 -6.51
C ASN A 858 7.15 -24.56 -5.97
N ILE A 859 6.33 -24.85 -4.99
CA ILE A 859 6.08 -26.19 -4.47
C ILE A 859 4.63 -26.56 -4.78
N LEU A 860 4.41 -27.45 -5.74
CA LEU A 860 3.09 -27.97 -6.09
C LEU A 860 2.76 -29.17 -5.19
N LEU A 861 1.53 -29.26 -4.71
CA LEU A 861 1.05 -30.37 -3.89
C LEU A 861 0.13 -31.28 -4.71
N GLU A 862 0.65 -32.44 -5.11
CA GLU A 862 -0.07 -33.37 -6.00
C GLU A 862 -1.08 -34.20 -5.18
N PRO A 863 -2.40 -34.10 -5.50
CA PRO A 863 -3.41 -34.92 -4.84
C PRO A 863 -3.31 -36.41 -5.27
N PRO A 864 -3.82 -37.38 -4.48
CA PRO A 864 -4.55 -37.20 -3.21
C PRO A 864 -3.64 -37.05 -1.99
N ASN A 865 -2.35 -37.40 -2.08
CA ASN A 865 -1.45 -37.52 -0.92
C ASN A 865 -0.69 -36.22 -0.63
N MET A 866 -1.02 -35.09 -1.28
CA MET A 866 -0.31 -33.82 -1.13
C MET A 866 1.21 -33.96 -1.26
N ASN A 867 1.67 -34.79 -2.23
CA ASN A 867 3.08 -35.01 -2.46
C ASN A 867 3.73 -33.73 -3.04
N PRO A 868 4.77 -33.16 -2.43
CA PRO A 868 5.40 -31.93 -2.91
C PRO A 868 6.25 -32.18 -4.15
N LEU A 869 6.07 -31.32 -5.16
CA LEU A 869 6.82 -31.30 -6.41
C LEU A 869 7.43 -29.90 -6.60
N LEU A 870 8.76 -29.83 -6.58
CA LEU A 870 9.49 -28.58 -6.76
C LEU A 870 9.56 -28.21 -8.24
N THR A 871 9.31 -26.93 -8.56
CA THR A 871 9.34 -26.36 -9.92
C THR A 871 10.37 -25.22 -10.00
N ASP A 872 10.71 -24.80 -11.21
CA ASP A 872 11.57 -23.63 -11.47
C ASP A 872 12.97 -23.70 -10.85
N TYR A 873 13.51 -24.88 -10.69
CA TYR A 873 14.82 -25.10 -10.08
C TYR A 873 15.97 -24.68 -11.00
N SER A 874 16.99 -24.10 -10.40
CA SER A 874 18.29 -23.74 -11.02
C SER A 874 18.18 -22.84 -12.28
N LEU A 875 17.12 -22.04 -12.40
CA LEU A 875 16.91 -21.13 -13.54
C LEU A 875 18.04 -20.11 -13.69
N HIS A 876 18.64 -19.64 -12.60
CA HIS A 876 19.81 -18.73 -12.61
C HIS A 876 20.96 -19.23 -13.50
N ARG A 877 21.06 -20.53 -13.76
CA ARG A 877 22.10 -21.10 -14.64
C ARG A 877 21.89 -20.80 -16.11
N ILE A 878 20.66 -20.59 -16.52
CA ILE A 878 20.29 -20.26 -17.90
C ILE A 878 20.00 -18.79 -18.11
N LEU A 879 19.86 -18.02 -17.03
CA LEU A 879 19.62 -16.59 -17.06
C LEU A 879 20.94 -15.78 -17.13
N THR A 880 20.85 -14.57 -17.66
CA THR A 880 21.92 -13.56 -17.59
C THR A 880 22.13 -13.11 -16.14
N SER A 881 23.18 -12.35 -15.88
CA SER A 881 23.42 -11.76 -14.54
C SER A 881 22.26 -10.85 -14.13
N ALA A 882 21.70 -10.06 -15.06
CA ALA A 882 20.54 -9.21 -14.82
C ALA A 882 19.28 -10.04 -14.48
N GLY A 883 18.97 -11.07 -15.28
CA GLY A 883 17.84 -11.96 -14.99
C GLY A 883 17.99 -12.74 -13.68
N THR A 884 19.22 -13.06 -13.26
CA THR A 884 19.49 -13.69 -11.96
C THR A 884 19.30 -12.70 -10.82
N ALA A 885 19.73 -11.45 -10.99
CA ALA A 885 19.51 -10.39 -9.99
C ALA A 885 18.01 -10.11 -9.81
N GLU A 886 17.27 -10.01 -10.91
CA GLU A 886 15.79 -9.86 -10.87
C GLU A 886 15.11 -11.03 -10.12
N GLN A 887 15.59 -12.27 -10.33
CA GLN A 887 15.11 -13.45 -9.58
C GLN A 887 15.35 -13.32 -8.08
N VAL A 888 16.55 -12.89 -7.68
CA VAL A 888 16.91 -12.75 -6.26
C VAL A 888 16.12 -11.61 -5.60
N LEU A 889 15.92 -10.50 -6.31
CA LEU A 889 15.11 -9.39 -5.84
C LEU A 889 13.64 -9.79 -5.64
N ASN A 890 13.07 -10.51 -6.61
CA ASN A 890 11.72 -11.05 -6.48
C ASN A 890 11.56 -12.03 -5.30
N ALA A 891 12.58 -12.85 -5.04
CA ALA A 891 12.58 -13.71 -3.85
C ALA A 891 12.64 -12.88 -2.56
N GLY A 892 13.34 -11.74 -2.56
CA GLY A 892 13.39 -10.80 -1.44
C GLY A 892 12.04 -10.18 -1.13
N ALA A 893 11.36 -9.70 -2.16
CA ALA A 893 10.02 -9.12 -2.02
C ALA A 893 8.97 -10.10 -1.46
N LEU A 894 9.26 -11.40 -1.53
CA LEU A 894 8.42 -12.47 -0.98
C LEU A 894 8.98 -13.05 0.34
N GLY A 895 9.95 -12.39 0.99
CA GLY A 895 10.49 -12.82 2.28
C GLY A 895 11.51 -13.98 2.24
N TYR A 896 11.98 -14.44 1.07
CA TYR A 896 12.91 -15.59 0.95
C TYR A 896 14.38 -15.19 0.69
N ARG A 897 14.70 -13.91 0.74
CA ARG A 897 16.05 -13.42 0.49
C ARG A 897 16.90 -13.52 1.76
N PRO A 898 18.00 -14.26 1.74
CA PRO A 898 18.87 -14.36 2.90
C PRO A 898 19.66 -13.05 3.12
N PRO A 899 20.01 -12.72 4.37
CA PRO A 899 20.67 -11.45 4.73
C PRO A 899 22.01 -11.24 4.02
N GLU A 900 22.77 -12.28 3.68
CA GLU A 900 24.04 -12.18 2.96
C GLU A 900 23.92 -11.60 1.54
N PHE A 901 22.71 -11.53 0.97
CA PHE A 901 22.48 -10.92 -0.35
C PHE A 901 22.31 -9.41 -0.27
N ALA A 902 22.09 -8.84 0.89
CA ALA A 902 21.97 -7.39 1.08
C ALA A 902 23.32 -6.69 0.82
N SER A 903 24.43 -7.31 1.19
CA SER A 903 25.79 -6.78 1.04
C SER A 903 26.49 -7.17 -0.28
N SER A 904 25.82 -7.93 -1.15
CA SER A 904 26.46 -8.45 -2.39
C SER A 904 26.10 -7.61 -3.60
N SER A 905 27.09 -7.02 -4.27
CA SER A 905 26.89 -6.29 -5.53
C SER A 905 26.40 -7.17 -6.70
N LYS A 906 26.49 -8.48 -6.57
CA LYS A 906 26.02 -9.46 -7.57
C LYS A 906 25.48 -10.70 -6.85
N PRO A 907 24.30 -10.63 -6.24
CA PRO A 907 23.73 -11.76 -5.54
C PRO A 907 23.48 -12.92 -6.52
N CYS A 908 23.94 -14.10 -6.13
CA CYS A 908 23.77 -15.33 -6.91
C CYS A 908 23.31 -16.45 -5.99
N PRO A 909 22.26 -17.19 -6.36
CA PRO A 909 21.77 -18.32 -5.58
C PRO A 909 22.89 -19.32 -5.22
N SER A 910 22.87 -19.75 -3.97
CA SER A 910 23.85 -20.67 -3.38
C SER A 910 23.15 -21.80 -2.62
N LEU A 911 23.91 -22.84 -2.24
CA LEU A 911 23.36 -23.92 -1.42
C LEU A 911 22.87 -23.38 -0.07
N LYS A 912 23.58 -22.41 0.53
CA LYS A 912 23.20 -21.78 1.79
C LYS A 912 21.97 -20.87 1.67
N SER A 913 21.76 -20.21 0.51
CA SER A 913 20.54 -19.45 0.27
C SER A 913 19.29 -20.34 0.15
N ASP A 914 19.43 -21.55 -0.38
CA ASP A 914 18.31 -22.50 -0.41
C ASP A 914 17.93 -22.98 0.99
N VAL A 915 18.91 -23.19 1.87
CA VAL A 915 18.66 -23.58 3.27
C VAL A 915 17.89 -22.46 3.99
N TYR A 916 18.25 -21.19 3.76
CA TYR A 916 17.49 -20.07 4.30
C TYR A 916 16.05 -20.06 3.79
N ALA A 917 15.86 -20.12 2.48
CA ALA A 917 14.53 -20.14 1.87
C ALA A 917 13.70 -21.34 2.35
N PHE A 918 14.33 -22.48 2.60
CA PHE A 918 13.67 -23.65 3.19
C PHE A 918 13.28 -23.39 4.66
N GLY A 919 14.12 -22.71 5.43
CA GLY A 919 13.77 -22.25 6.78
C GLY A 919 12.50 -21.39 6.79
N VAL A 920 12.40 -20.45 5.85
CA VAL A 920 11.18 -19.63 5.68
C VAL A 920 9.96 -20.50 5.36
N ILE A 921 10.09 -21.51 4.49
CA ILE A 921 8.99 -22.45 4.18
C ILE A 921 8.57 -23.25 5.43
N LEU A 922 9.52 -23.65 6.27
CA LEU A 922 9.20 -24.32 7.54
C LEU A 922 8.39 -23.41 8.46
N LEU A 923 8.75 -22.12 8.52
CA LEU A 923 7.97 -21.14 9.28
C LEU A 923 6.56 -20.94 8.70
N GLU A 924 6.41 -20.88 7.38
CA GLU A 924 5.10 -20.85 6.73
C GLU A 924 4.26 -22.10 7.07
N LEU A 925 4.86 -23.28 7.08
CA LEU A 925 4.17 -24.53 7.46
C LEU A 925 3.75 -24.54 8.93
N LEU A 926 4.51 -23.91 9.82
CA LEU A 926 4.22 -23.85 11.26
C LEU A 926 3.18 -22.80 11.61
N THR A 927 3.22 -21.65 10.94
CA THR A 927 2.36 -20.51 11.26
C THR A 927 1.06 -20.49 10.47
N GLY A 928 0.98 -21.25 9.38
CA GLY A 928 -0.13 -21.17 8.43
C GLY A 928 -0.17 -19.86 7.63
N LYS A 929 0.89 -19.04 7.70
CA LYS A 929 0.95 -17.71 7.04
C LYS A 929 2.01 -17.70 5.96
N CYS A 930 1.74 -16.98 4.87
CA CYS A 930 2.72 -16.77 3.83
C CYS A 930 3.76 -15.72 4.29
N SER A 931 5.01 -15.89 3.89
CA SER A 931 6.15 -15.06 4.32
C SER A 931 6.01 -13.57 3.95
N TRP A 932 5.20 -13.23 2.95
CA TRP A 932 4.90 -11.85 2.54
C TRP A 932 3.71 -11.21 3.29
N GLU A 933 3.06 -11.93 4.21
CA GLU A 933 2.00 -11.37 5.05
C GLU A 933 2.61 -10.59 6.20
N ILE A 934 2.13 -9.34 6.41
CA ILE A 934 2.53 -8.55 7.58
C ILE A 934 1.82 -9.14 8.79
N VAL A 935 2.58 -9.72 9.71
CA VAL A 935 2.04 -10.54 10.79
C VAL A 935 1.85 -9.75 12.09
N SER A 936 2.56 -8.62 12.27
CA SER A 936 2.51 -7.84 13.51
C SER A 936 2.53 -6.33 13.25
N ALA A 937 1.86 -5.59 14.13
CA ALA A 937 1.96 -4.13 14.21
C ALA A 937 3.12 -3.67 15.12
N ASP A 938 3.94 -4.59 15.63
CA ASP A 938 5.01 -4.29 16.56
C ASP A 938 6.18 -3.61 15.85
N PRO A 939 6.75 -2.54 16.41
CA PRO A 939 7.89 -1.86 15.81
C PRO A 939 9.13 -2.78 15.80
N GLY A 940 9.72 -2.93 14.59
CA GLY A 940 10.90 -3.78 14.37
C GLY A 940 10.64 -5.14 13.73
N VAL A 941 9.39 -5.52 13.56
CA VAL A 941 9.01 -6.75 12.84
C VAL A 941 8.69 -6.40 11.39
N VAL A 942 9.56 -6.82 10.47
CA VAL A 942 9.42 -6.50 9.04
C VAL A 942 8.80 -7.67 8.26
N ASP A 943 9.10 -8.91 8.64
CA ASP A 943 8.64 -10.11 7.96
C ASP A 943 8.35 -11.29 8.92
N LEU A 944 7.91 -12.40 8.34
CA LEU A 944 7.60 -13.62 9.09
C LEU A 944 8.80 -14.15 9.92
N THR A 945 10.02 -14.00 9.40
CA THR A 945 11.23 -14.51 10.08
C THR A 945 11.56 -13.71 11.33
N ASP A 946 11.42 -12.38 11.26
CA ASP A 946 11.64 -11.47 12.38
C ASP A 946 10.59 -11.70 13.47
N TRP A 947 9.32 -11.81 13.07
CA TRP A 947 8.23 -12.05 14.01
C TRP A 947 8.40 -13.36 14.80
N VAL A 948 8.68 -14.47 14.11
CA VAL A 948 8.86 -15.77 14.80
C VAL A 948 10.12 -15.77 15.65
N ARG A 949 11.20 -15.10 15.21
CA ARG A 949 12.42 -14.98 15.99
C ARG A 949 12.16 -14.22 17.29
N LEU A 950 11.49 -13.07 17.21
CA LEU A 950 11.12 -12.27 18.39
C LEU A 950 10.30 -13.09 19.40
N LEU A 951 9.24 -13.74 18.95
CA LEU A 951 8.41 -14.58 19.83
C LEU A 951 9.20 -15.76 20.44
N SER A 952 10.16 -16.31 19.70
CA SER A 952 11.01 -17.38 20.21
C SER A 952 11.99 -16.88 21.28
N GLU A 953 12.58 -15.69 21.11
CA GLU A 953 13.45 -15.05 22.10
C GLU A 953 12.70 -14.67 23.38
N GLU A 954 11.42 -14.29 23.26
CA GLU A 954 10.53 -13.98 24.37
C GLU A 954 9.91 -15.24 25.05
N ASN A 955 10.22 -16.45 24.60
CA ASN A 955 9.59 -17.70 25.01
C ASN A 955 8.07 -17.75 24.81
N ARG A 956 7.60 -17.12 23.76
CA ARG A 956 6.19 -17.02 23.34
C ARG A 956 5.91 -17.72 22.00
N SER A 957 6.72 -18.68 21.62
CA SER A 957 6.64 -19.38 20.32
C SER A 957 5.25 -19.98 20.04
N SER A 958 4.52 -20.38 21.09
CA SER A 958 3.17 -20.92 20.93
C SER A 958 2.16 -19.95 20.32
N GLU A 959 2.43 -18.64 20.34
CA GLU A 959 1.54 -17.61 19.78
C GLU A 959 1.66 -17.51 18.25
N CYS A 960 2.73 -18.00 17.65
CA CYS A 960 2.90 -17.97 16.20
C CYS A 960 2.33 -19.19 15.47
N PHE A 961 1.99 -20.26 16.19
CA PHE A 961 1.57 -21.50 15.55
C PHE A 961 0.15 -21.42 15.01
N ASP A 962 -0.07 -22.07 13.87
CA ASP A 962 -1.41 -22.25 13.30
C ASP A 962 -2.29 -23.03 14.28
N LYS A 963 -3.50 -22.52 14.54
CA LYS A 963 -4.48 -23.16 15.44
C LYS A 963 -4.79 -24.61 15.06
N LEU A 964 -4.74 -24.94 13.77
CA LEU A 964 -4.92 -26.30 13.28
C LEU A 964 -3.83 -27.29 13.78
N LEU A 965 -2.67 -26.78 14.20
CA LEU A 965 -1.60 -27.59 14.76
C LEU A 965 -1.71 -27.76 16.28
N THR A 966 -2.32 -26.77 16.96
CA THR A 966 -2.42 -26.73 18.43
C THR A 966 -3.69 -27.39 18.97
N ASP A 967 -4.78 -27.36 18.21
CA ASP A 967 -6.08 -27.90 18.62
C ASP A 967 -6.25 -29.42 18.37
N THR A 968 -5.16 -30.14 18.12
CA THR A 968 -5.20 -31.60 17.89
C THR A 968 -5.21 -32.38 19.19
N PRO A 969 -6.00 -33.47 19.29
CA PRO A 969 -6.04 -34.34 20.48
C PRO A 969 -4.78 -35.20 20.70
N ASN A 970 -3.75 -35.04 19.84
CA ASN A 970 -2.53 -35.80 19.92
C ASN A 970 -1.54 -35.18 20.94
N ALA A 971 -1.17 -35.94 21.98
CA ALA A 971 -0.28 -35.47 23.05
C ALA A 971 1.19 -35.22 22.58
N GLU A 972 1.60 -35.73 21.42
CA GLU A 972 2.94 -35.54 20.85
C GLU A 972 3.02 -34.29 19.92
N ALA A 973 1.89 -33.75 19.48
CA ALA A 973 1.85 -32.63 18.56
C ALA A 973 2.68 -31.40 19.02
N PRO A 974 2.62 -30.94 20.28
CA PRO A 974 3.42 -29.78 20.71
C PRO A 974 4.93 -30.01 20.57
N ARG A 975 5.40 -31.22 20.88
CA ARG A 975 6.81 -31.56 20.75
C ARG A 975 7.29 -31.53 19.30
N VAL A 976 6.54 -32.13 18.38
CA VAL A 976 6.87 -32.14 16.94
C VAL A 976 6.92 -30.72 16.37
N VAL A 977 5.98 -29.87 16.75
CA VAL A 977 5.91 -28.47 16.31
C VAL A 977 7.13 -27.69 16.83
N ASP A 978 7.50 -27.85 18.11
CA ASP A 978 8.67 -27.20 18.70
C ASP A 978 9.98 -27.68 18.07
N GLU A 979 10.17 -29.00 17.88
CA GLU A 979 11.35 -29.54 17.21
C GLU A 979 11.47 -29.03 15.76
N MET A 980 10.37 -28.96 15.02
CA MET A 980 10.33 -28.39 13.67
C MET A 980 10.67 -26.90 13.67
N LEU A 981 10.21 -26.13 14.67
CA LEU A 981 10.57 -24.73 14.85
C LEU A 981 12.08 -24.56 15.07
N GLN A 982 12.69 -25.38 15.92
CA GLN A 982 14.13 -25.32 16.14
C GLN A 982 14.94 -25.59 14.87
N VAL A 983 14.48 -26.52 14.02
CA VAL A 983 15.09 -26.74 12.71
C VAL A 983 14.94 -25.49 11.82
N ALA A 984 13.76 -24.89 11.79
CA ALA A 984 13.48 -23.68 11.00
C ALA A 984 14.38 -22.51 11.43
N LEU A 985 14.47 -22.23 12.73
CA LEU A 985 15.31 -21.16 13.29
C LEU A 985 16.79 -21.33 12.95
N ARG A 986 17.31 -22.57 12.98
CA ARG A 986 18.70 -22.86 12.56
C ARG A 986 18.91 -22.61 11.06
N CYS A 987 17.88 -22.83 10.23
CA CYS A 987 17.97 -22.59 8.78
C CYS A 987 18.05 -21.11 8.43
N ILE A 988 17.49 -20.20 9.24
CA ILE A 988 17.50 -18.75 8.99
C ILE A 988 18.65 -18.00 9.67
N LEU A 989 19.60 -18.69 10.28
CA LEU A 989 20.83 -18.10 10.83
C LEU A 989 21.72 -17.48 9.74
N PRO A 990 22.70 -16.64 10.09
CA PRO A 990 23.73 -16.16 9.16
C PRO A 990 24.38 -17.32 8.39
N ALA A 991 24.82 -17.07 7.16
CA ALA A 991 25.31 -18.12 6.25
C ALA A 991 26.44 -18.98 6.82
N SER A 992 27.30 -18.41 7.70
CA SER A 992 28.39 -19.11 8.38
C SER A 992 27.93 -20.14 9.42
N GLU A 993 26.79 -19.90 10.05
CA GLU A 993 26.24 -20.71 11.15
C GLU A 993 25.12 -21.65 10.68
N ARG A 994 24.60 -21.40 9.50
CA ARG A 994 23.51 -22.14 8.89
C ARG A 994 23.93 -23.58 8.57
N PRO A 995 23.14 -24.60 8.95
CA PRO A 995 23.45 -26.02 8.66
C PRO A 995 23.50 -26.27 7.13
N ASP A 996 24.03 -27.42 6.73
CA ASP A 996 23.86 -27.89 5.36
C ASP A 996 22.53 -28.69 5.24
N MET A 997 22.11 -28.92 4.00
CA MET A 997 20.80 -29.52 3.72
C MET A 997 20.74 -31.01 4.14
N LYS A 998 21.89 -31.69 4.27
CA LYS A 998 21.95 -33.06 4.75
C LYS A 998 21.55 -33.13 6.22
N THR A 999 22.17 -32.27 7.03
CA THR A 999 21.86 -32.14 8.47
C THR A 999 20.37 -31.80 8.68
N VAL A 1000 19.86 -30.82 7.93
CA VAL A 1000 18.43 -30.41 8.00
C VAL A 1000 17.50 -31.58 7.66
N PHE A 1001 17.83 -32.34 6.64
CA PHE A 1001 17.04 -33.52 6.25
C PHE A 1001 17.08 -34.64 7.32
N GLU A 1002 18.26 -34.91 7.90
CA GLU A 1002 18.44 -35.90 8.97
C GLU A 1002 17.63 -35.49 10.22
N ASP A 1003 17.73 -34.23 10.64
CA ASP A 1003 16.97 -33.67 11.77
C ASP A 1003 15.45 -33.80 11.55
N LEU A 1004 14.93 -33.38 10.41
CA LEU A 1004 13.49 -33.48 10.10
C LEU A 1004 13.02 -34.93 9.97
N SER A 1005 13.88 -35.82 9.49
CA SER A 1005 13.57 -37.27 9.43
C SER A 1005 13.46 -37.88 10.82
N THR A 1006 14.24 -37.38 11.79
CA THR A 1006 14.16 -37.80 13.19
C THR A 1006 12.89 -37.26 13.86
N VAL A 1007 12.46 -36.02 13.52
CA VAL A 1007 11.19 -35.45 14.00
C VAL A 1007 9.98 -36.23 13.46
N ALA A 1008 10.11 -36.82 12.27
CA ALA A 1008 9.05 -37.60 11.61
C ALA A 1008 9.01 -39.08 12.02
N SER A 1009 10.01 -39.58 12.72
CA SER A 1009 10.09 -40.98 13.22
C SER A 1009 9.55 -41.09 14.63
#